data_17a729331e58dbd20807cdb416c9d83a
#
_entry.id   17a729331e58dbd20807cdb416c9d83a
#
_cell.length_a   1.000
_cell.length_b   1.000
_cell.length_c   1.000
_cell.angle_alpha   90.00
_cell.angle_beta   90.00
_cell.angle_gamma   90.00
#
_symmetry.space_group_name_H-M   'P 1'
#
loop_
_entity.id
_entity.type
_entity.pdbx_description
1 polymer ?
#
loop_
_entity_poly.entity_id
_entity_poly.type
_entity_poly.pdbx_seq_one_letter_code
_entity_poly.pdbx_strand_id
1 'polypeptide(L)'
;MPEQQKKTPCGIGVLAHVDAGKTTLSEAMLYEAGARRTLGRVDHQDAFLDTHALERARGITIFSKQALLETEHRAVTLVDTPGHVDFSAEAERIMPVLDCAVLVISGTDGVQAHTLTLWRLLERYQVPTFLFLNKMDLPGMGKEKLLAELRQQLSPACVDFTASPEEIAENAAMCDEALLENYLETGGVTAGNLRALIAGRKLFPCCFGSGLKLEGVETLLDILDKYAPEPAYPDEFAAKVYKISRDPQGNRLTWIKVTGGSLKVRSALRYVNQKNEPREEKIVQLRRYSADKFTAPEEVTAGQLAAVTGLSETYAGQSLGAEPAGQPYVLEPVMTYRVNLPGGADPAQALPKLRQLEEEEPQLRLLWENGQIHVQMMGRVQQEVFRSLVQQRFALDVTLSDQRIFYKETIENTVEGVGHFEPLRHYAEVHLLLEPLPAGSGLVFDTVCPTDVLDVNYQRLILTHLEEKVHRGVLVGGPITDMKITLLVGKAHLKHTEGGDFRQATYRAVRQGLMQARSVLLEPWYEFCLTMPTEQIGRAIMDIRAMGGEFDAPEAAGALSTLKGLVPASEIRDYADTLAAYTQGLGRMQLTLHGYAPCHNTDAVVAETGYDPEADLANTPDSVFCAHGAGFTVKWNQVKDYMHLESGLKEEKAPEIITRNVRLDDKELERIMEREFGPIRRPVYGVSNRPAADDVAIRTPRQKYIIVDGYNVIFAWEDLAAQAKDDLDAARRQLCDRLSSYAGFTKCRLVVVFDGYKQKGNPGEKSQFHNIQVVYTKEGQTADAYIEALAHEIGRDYAVRVASSDGLVQLSSFGSGVLRMSARELHEEVEAARAEMRKHYRK
;
A
#
# COMPACT_ATOMS: atom_id res chain seq x y z
N MET A 1 6.28 -16.29 51.36
CA MET A 1 5.32 -15.66 50.44
C MET A 1 5.38 -16.48 49.19
N PRO A 2 4.29 -16.95 48.60
CA PRO A 2 4.39 -17.66 47.31
C PRO A 2 4.96 -16.64 46.29
N GLU A 3 5.92 -17.08 45.50
CA GLU A 3 6.42 -16.33 44.34
C GLU A 3 5.20 -15.98 43.48
N GLN A 4 4.87 -14.70 43.40
CA GLN A 4 3.85 -14.23 42.44
C GLN A 4 4.40 -14.58 41.05
N GLN A 5 3.80 -15.51 40.38
CA GLN A 5 4.09 -15.90 39.03
C GLN A 5 4.02 -14.60 38.18
N LYS A 6 5.15 -14.23 37.57
CA LYS A 6 5.29 -12.99 36.81
C LYS A 6 4.37 -13.07 35.59
N LYS A 7 3.26 -12.35 35.61
CA LYS A 7 2.26 -12.33 34.53
C LYS A 7 2.89 -11.78 33.24
N THR A 8 2.59 -12.40 32.10
CA THR A 8 3.09 -11.98 30.80
C THR A 8 2.40 -10.69 30.33
N PRO A 9 3.14 -9.62 29.99
CA PRO A 9 2.53 -8.39 29.46
C PRO A 9 1.88 -8.65 28.09
N CYS A 10 0.69 -8.05 27.89
CA CYS A 10 -0.05 -8.17 26.63
C CYS A 10 -0.80 -6.88 26.33
N GLY A 11 -0.52 -6.28 25.17
CA GLY A 11 -1.24 -5.11 24.65
C GLY A 11 -2.42 -5.53 23.77
N ILE A 12 -3.65 -5.30 24.21
CA ILE A 12 -4.86 -5.67 23.50
C ILE A 12 -5.58 -4.41 23.00
N GLY A 13 -5.78 -4.27 21.70
CA GLY A 13 -6.60 -3.22 21.11
C GLY A 13 -8.06 -3.62 20.97
N VAL A 14 -8.98 -2.76 21.38
CA VAL A 14 -10.41 -2.94 21.11
C VAL A 14 -10.82 -2.00 19.98
N LEU A 15 -11.26 -2.58 18.88
CA LEU A 15 -11.61 -1.90 17.64
C LEU A 15 -13.07 -2.20 17.27
N ALA A 16 -13.75 -1.23 16.69
CA ALA A 16 -15.14 -1.41 16.29
C ALA A 16 -15.58 -0.34 15.30
N HIS A 17 -16.62 -0.64 14.54
CA HIS A 17 -17.46 0.40 13.93
C HIS A 17 -18.22 1.20 15.01
N VAL A 18 -18.64 2.42 14.66
CA VAL A 18 -19.49 3.26 15.54
C VAL A 18 -20.70 2.46 16.03
N ASP A 19 -21.07 2.68 17.26
CA ASP A 19 -22.25 2.04 17.92
C ASP A 19 -22.20 0.51 18.05
N ALA A 20 -21.12 -0.18 17.68
CA ALA A 20 -20.99 -1.62 17.93
C ALA A 20 -20.85 -1.98 19.42
N GLY A 21 -20.68 -0.98 20.29
CA GLY A 21 -20.59 -1.15 21.74
C GLY A 21 -19.17 -1.43 22.25
N LYS A 22 -18.17 -0.88 21.57
CA LYS A 22 -16.76 -1.01 21.91
C LYS A 22 -16.43 -0.59 23.35
N THR A 23 -16.73 0.67 23.72
CA THR A 23 -16.46 1.21 25.06
C THR A 23 -17.23 0.45 26.13
N THR A 24 -18.49 0.04 25.81
CA THR A 24 -19.29 -0.81 26.73
C THR A 24 -18.61 -2.16 26.98
N LEU A 25 -18.05 -2.80 25.94
CA LEU A 25 -17.30 -4.03 26.11
C LEU A 25 -16.00 -3.80 26.91
N SER A 26 -15.28 -2.72 26.62
CA SER A 26 -14.06 -2.36 27.36
C SER A 26 -14.33 -2.16 28.85
N GLU A 27 -15.43 -1.46 29.20
CA GLU A 27 -15.89 -1.28 30.60
C GLU A 27 -16.28 -2.62 31.24
N ALA A 28 -16.98 -3.49 30.47
CA ALA A 28 -17.37 -4.81 30.94
C ALA A 28 -16.14 -5.70 31.23
N MET A 29 -15.13 -5.68 30.36
CA MET A 29 -13.87 -6.41 30.58
C MET A 29 -13.14 -5.92 31.83
N LEU A 30 -13.09 -4.61 32.07
CA LEU A 30 -12.48 -4.02 33.27
C LEU A 30 -13.23 -4.40 34.56
N TYR A 31 -14.56 -4.47 34.48
CA TYR A 31 -15.42 -4.87 35.61
C TYR A 31 -15.25 -6.38 35.94
N GLU A 32 -15.37 -7.26 34.94
CA GLU A 32 -15.22 -8.71 35.12
C GLU A 32 -13.82 -9.11 35.57
N ALA A 33 -12.77 -8.45 35.07
CA ALA A 33 -11.40 -8.66 35.55
C ALA A 33 -11.13 -8.07 36.94
N GLY A 34 -12.13 -7.47 37.61
CA GLY A 34 -12.01 -6.87 38.94
C GLY A 34 -11.14 -5.61 38.98
N ALA A 35 -10.73 -5.05 37.86
CA ALA A 35 -9.99 -3.79 37.80
C ALA A 35 -10.86 -2.58 38.22
N ARG A 36 -12.18 -2.74 38.11
CA ARG A 36 -13.18 -1.75 38.53
C ARG A 36 -14.23 -2.40 39.42
N ARG A 37 -14.73 -1.63 40.42
CA ARG A 37 -15.81 -2.07 41.32
C ARG A 37 -17.19 -1.75 40.81
N THR A 38 -17.31 -0.85 39.85
CA THR A 38 -18.57 -0.38 39.25
C THR A 38 -18.47 -0.45 37.76
N LEU A 39 -19.50 -0.95 37.09
CA LEU A 39 -19.60 -0.97 35.64
C LEU A 39 -19.90 0.45 35.14
N GLY A 40 -18.97 1.05 34.37
CA GLY A 40 -19.19 2.35 33.71
C GLY A 40 -20.14 2.18 32.51
N ARG A 41 -20.97 3.20 32.27
CA ARG A 41 -21.96 3.20 31.18
C ARG A 41 -21.82 4.45 30.32
N VAL A 42 -21.76 4.27 29.02
CA VAL A 42 -21.65 5.38 28.05
C VAL A 42 -22.91 6.23 28.06
N ASP A 43 -24.08 5.60 28.13
CA ASP A 43 -25.41 6.27 28.21
C ASP A 43 -25.63 7.09 29.47
N HIS A 44 -24.94 6.75 30.56
CA HIS A 44 -24.98 7.53 31.82
C HIS A 44 -23.82 8.55 31.91
N GLN A 45 -22.95 8.64 30.90
CA GLN A 45 -21.77 9.51 30.85
C GLN A 45 -20.74 9.29 31.98
N ASP A 46 -20.74 8.09 32.57
CA ASP A 46 -19.87 7.70 33.69
C ASP A 46 -18.83 6.62 33.29
N ALA A 47 -18.69 6.34 31.99
CA ALA A 47 -17.66 5.43 31.47
C ALA A 47 -16.25 5.91 31.89
N PHE A 48 -15.45 5.00 32.42
CA PHE A 48 -14.10 5.25 32.92
C PHE A 48 -13.13 5.68 31.84
N LEU A 49 -13.32 5.13 30.63
CA LEU A 49 -12.46 5.41 29.49
C LEU A 49 -12.81 6.72 28.77
N ASP A 50 -14.06 7.20 28.82
CA ASP A 50 -14.48 8.45 28.19
C ASP A 50 -14.17 9.65 29.11
N THR A 51 -12.91 10.09 29.12
CA THR A 51 -12.45 11.14 30.04
C THR A 51 -12.62 12.55 29.49
N HIS A 52 -12.67 12.72 28.16
CA HIS A 52 -12.80 14.03 27.53
C HIS A 52 -14.26 14.52 27.47
N ALA A 53 -14.49 15.81 27.68
CA ALA A 53 -15.82 16.40 27.71
C ALA A 53 -16.59 16.20 26.39
N LEU A 54 -15.90 16.26 25.23
CA LEU A 54 -16.51 16.02 23.92
C LEU A 54 -16.92 14.55 23.71
N GLU A 55 -16.14 13.60 24.23
CA GLU A 55 -16.45 12.18 24.18
C GLU A 55 -17.75 11.90 24.93
N ARG A 56 -17.86 12.43 26.18
CA ARG A 56 -19.07 12.27 27.00
C ARG A 56 -20.31 12.94 26.39
N ALA A 57 -20.13 14.14 25.82
CA ALA A 57 -21.23 14.88 25.21
C ALA A 57 -21.81 14.19 23.97
N ARG A 58 -20.97 13.45 23.23
CA ARG A 58 -21.35 12.79 21.98
C ARG A 58 -21.56 11.29 22.09
N GLY A 59 -21.09 10.66 23.17
CA GLY A 59 -21.11 9.21 23.35
C GLY A 59 -20.18 8.46 22.38
N ILE A 60 -19.14 9.12 21.86
CA ILE A 60 -18.15 8.51 20.94
C ILE A 60 -16.74 8.67 21.50
N THR A 61 -15.91 7.65 21.35
CA THR A 61 -14.48 7.71 21.67
C THR A 61 -13.74 8.47 20.56
N ILE A 62 -13.01 9.51 20.93
CA ILE A 62 -12.24 10.36 20.01
C ILE A 62 -10.74 10.04 20.11
N PHE A 63 -10.24 9.89 21.32
CA PHE A 63 -8.84 9.62 21.62
C PHE A 63 -8.65 8.20 22.14
N SER A 64 -7.58 7.55 21.72
CA SER A 64 -7.20 6.26 22.28
C SER A 64 -6.84 6.38 23.76
N LYS A 65 -7.38 5.49 24.57
CA LYS A 65 -7.17 5.41 26.02
C LYS A 65 -6.62 4.05 26.40
N GLN A 66 -5.84 4.04 27.48
CA GLN A 66 -5.34 2.80 28.06
C GLN A 66 -6.01 2.51 29.38
N ALA A 67 -6.23 1.22 29.64
CA ALA A 67 -6.62 0.73 30.95
C ALA A 67 -5.83 -0.55 31.28
N LEU A 68 -5.53 -0.74 32.55
CA LEU A 68 -4.79 -1.89 33.03
C LEU A 68 -5.76 -2.87 33.66
N LEU A 69 -5.70 -4.12 33.25
CA LEU A 69 -6.40 -5.23 33.88
C LEU A 69 -5.48 -6.46 33.96
N GLU A 70 -5.81 -7.38 34.82
CA GLU A 70 -5.06 -8.62 35.00
C GLU A 70 -6.00 -9.82 34.83
N THR A 71 -5.54 -10.81 34.10
CA THR A 71 -6.13 -12.15 34.03
C THR A 71 -5.29 -13.12 34.86
N GLU A 72 -5.57 -14.41 34.78
CA GLU A 72 -4.83 -15.41 35.54
C GLU A 72 -3.33 -15.41 35.17
N HIS A 73 -3.00 -15.36 33.87
CA HIS A 73 -1.64 -15.49 33.36
C HIS A 73 -1.08 -14.20 32.78
N ARG A 74 -1.89 -13.18 32.52
CA ARG A 74 -1.47 -11.98 31.78
C ARG A 74 -1.68 -10.66 32.55
N ALA A 75 -0.75 -9.74 32.32
CA ALA A 75 -0.90 -8.33 32.70
C ALA A 75 -1.28 -7.54 31.41
N VAL A 76 -2.57 -7.30 31.25
CA VAL A 76 -3.14 -6.74 30.03
C VAL A 76 -3.13 -5.21 30.08
N THR A 77 -2.61 -4.58 29.04
CA THR A 77 -2.88 -3.18 28.73
C THR A 77 -3.95 -3.11 27.64
N LEU A 78 -5.18 -2.85 28.05
CA LEU A 78 -6.30 -2.66 27.13
C LEU A 78 -6.20 -1.27 26.50
N VAL A 79 -6.26 -1.20 25.18
CA VAL A 79 -6.25 0.06 24.42
C VAL A 79 -7.59 0.23 23.73
N ASP A 80 -8.40 1.14 24.24
CA ASP A 80 -9.67 1.52 23.63
C ASP A 80 -9.42 2.52 22.51
N THR A 81 -9.85 2.22 21.27
CA THR A 81 -9.59 3.03 20.08
C THR A 81 -10.83 3.79 19.64
N PRO A 82 -10.69 4.88 18.86
CA PRO A 82 -11.87 5.52 18.26
C PRO A 82 -12.61 4.57 17.32
N GLY A 83 -13.95 4.62 17.36
CA GLY A 83 -14.82 3.84 16.46
C GLY A 83 -15.32 4.62 15.25
N HIS A 84 -15.16 5.94 15.22
CA HIS A 84 -15.65 6.79 14.15
C HIS A 84 -14.66 6.85 12.99
N VAL A 85 -15.15 6.84 11.75
CA VAL A 85 -14.35 6.85 10.52
C VAL A 85 -13.37 8.03 10.47
N ASP A 86 -13.78 9.23 10.92
CA ASP A 86 -12.92 10.42 10.96
C ASP A 86 -11.67 10.25 11.82
N PHE A 87 -11.67 9.28 12.76
CA PHE A 87 -10.54 8.99 13.66
C PHE A 87 -9.88 7.64 13.38
N SER A 88 -10.16 7.01 12.24
CA SER A 88 -9.55 5.74 11.84
C SER A 88 -8.02 5.78 11.81
N ALA A 89 -7.46 6.93 11.52
CA ALA A 89 -6.03 7.17 11.53
C ALA A 89 -5.38 7.07 12.93
N GLU A 90 -6.11 7.43 13.99
CA GLU A 90 -5.68 7.17 15.39
C GLU A 90 -5.66 5.66 15.66
N ALA A 91 -6.67 4.91 15.17
CA ALA A 91 -6.72 3.47 15.31
C ALA A 91 -5.56 2.80 14.53
N GLU A 92 -5.26 3.26 13.32
CA GLU A 92 -4.13 2.75 12.53
C GLU A 92 -2.79 2.92 13.26
N ARG A 93 -2.54 4.06 13.89
CA ARG A 93 -1.28 4.33 14.62
C ARG A 93 -1.01 3.38 15.77
N ILE A 94 -2.07 2.81 16.34
CA ILE A 94 -1.96 1.89 17.47
C ILE A 94 -1.70 0.45 17.03
N MET A 95 -2.15 0.06 15.84
CA MET A 95 -2.06 -1.33 15.36
C MET A 95 -0.64 -1.91 15.41
N PRO A 96 0.44 -1.20 15.03
CA PRO A 96 1.81 -1.72 15.08
C PRO A 96 2.32 -2.06 16.48
N VAL A 97 1.63 -1.63 17.54
CA VAL A 97 2.04 -1.84 18.93
C VAL A 97 1.10 -2.80 19.70
N LEU A 98 0.12 -3.39 19.03
CA LEU A 98 -0.76 -4.39 19.63
C LEU A 98 -0.15 -5.79 19.54
N ASP A 99 -0.36 -6.60 20.57
CA ASP A 99 -0.04 -8.04 20.54
C ASP A 99 -1.21 -8.83 19.94
N CYS A 100 -2.44 -8.36 20.18
CA CYS A 100 -3.64 -8.82 19.50
C CYS A 100 -4.74 -7.74 19.55
N ALA A 101 -5.79 -7.95 18.79
CA ALA A 101 -6.94 -7.07 18.73
C ALA A 101 -8.24 -7.82 18.99
N VAL A 102 -9.21 -7.17 19.63
CA VAL A 102 -10.60 -7.59 19.69
C VAL A 102 -11.41 -6.69 18.76
N LEU A 103 -11.86 -7.24 17.65
CA LEU A 103 -12.74 -6.55 16.71
C LEU A 103 -14.21 -6.80 17.10
N VAL A 104 -14.88 -5.75 17.56
CA VAL A 104 -16.27 -5.81 18.04
C VAL A 104 -17.22 -5.54 16.88
N ILE A 105 -18.14 -6.45 16.65
CA ILE A 105 -19.15 -6.39 15.60
C ILE A 105 -20.54 -6.44 16.24
N SER A 106 -21.46 -5.59 15.80
CA SER A 106 -22.84 -5.58 16.28
C SER A 106 -23.60 -6.78 15.72
N GLY A 107 -24.22 -7.58 16.59
CA GLY A 107 -25.09 -8.70 16.21
C GLY A 107 -26.39 -8.28 15.54
N THR A 108 -26.79 -7.00 15.65
CA THR A 108 -27.94 -6.43 14.95
C THR A 108 -27.62 -5.95 13.53
N ASP A 109 -26.39 -5.42 13.32
CA ASP A 109 -26.02 -4.73 12.09
C ASP A 109 -25.07 -5.56 11.21
N GLY A 110 -24.41 -6.60 11.77
CA GLY A 110 -23.44 -7.43 11.06
C GLY A 110 -22.14 -6.69 10.68
N VAL A 111 -21.49 -7.15 9.62
CA VAL A 111 -20.24 -6.56 9.13
C VAL A 111 -20.51 -5.26 8.38
N GLN A 112 -19.94 -4.16 8.86
CA GLN A 112 -20.10 -2.82 8.30
C GLN A 112 -18.86 -2.42 7.48
N ALA A 113 -18.98 -1.42 6.59
CA ALA A 113 -17.86 -0.98 5.74
C ALA A 113 -16.61 -0.58 6.56
N HIS A 114 -16.79 0.12 7.68
CA HIS A 114 -15.68 0.47 8.56
C HIS A 114 -15.05 -0.76 9.23
N THR A 115 -15.83 -1.80 9.52
CA THR A 115 -15.31 -3.09 9.98
C THR A 115 -14.36 -3.71 8.96
N LEU A 116 -14.69 -3.63 7.66
CA LEU A 116 -13.82 -4.10 6.57
C LEU A 116 -12.54 -3.27 6.47
N THR A 117 -12.61 -1.95 6.67
CA THR A 117 -11.43 -1.09 6.72
C THR A 117 -10.50 -1.49 7.86
N LEU A 118 -11.06 -1.66 9.08
CA LEU A 118 -10.29 -2.11 10.24
C LEU A 118 -9.69 -3.51 10.01
N TRP A 119 -10.44 -4.41 9.36
CA TRP A 119 -9.99 -5.76 9.03
C TRP A 119 -8.77 -5.73 8.08
N ARG A 120 -8.83 -4.93 7.00
CA ARG A 120 -7.71 -4.74 6.06
C ARG A 120 -6.47 -4.13 6.75
N LEU A 121 -6.66 -3.19 7.66
CA LEU A 121 -5.57 -2.62 8.45
C LEU A 121 -4.96 -3.65 9.40
N LEU A 122 -5.78 -4.44 10.11
CA LEU A 122 -5.32 -5.53 10.97
C LEU A 122 -4.54 -6.59 10.17
N GLU A 123 -4.95 -6.86 8.94
CA GLU A 123 -4.24 -7.74 8.02
C GLU A 123 -2.90 -7.13 7.57
N ARG A 124 -2.88 -5.87 7.17
CA ARG A 124 -1.66 -5.15 6.77
C ARG A 124 -0.60 -5.17 7.86
N TYR A 125 -1.00 -4.89 9.10
CA TYR A 125 -0.09 -4.87 10.25
C TYR A 125 0.11 -6.24 10.90
N GLN A 126 -0.47 -7.30 10.31
CA GLN A 126 -0.39 -8.69 10.78
C GLN A 126 -0.78 -8.86 12.25
N VAL A 127 -1.79 -8.09 12.72
CA VAL A 127 -2.26 -8.14 14.11
C VAL A 127 -3.19 -9.35 14.32
N PRO A 128 -2.87 -10.29 15.21
CA PRO A 128 -3.75 -11.40 15.60
C PRO A 128 -5.09 -10.88 16.10
N THR A 129 -6.20 -11.44 15.60
CA THR A 129 -7.52 -10.83 15.78
C THR A 129 -8.52 -11.82 16.35
N PHE A 130 -9.19 -11.41 17.41
CA PHE A 130 -10.36 -12.06 18.01
C PHE A 130 -11.61 -11.27 17.63
N LEU A 131 -12.74 -11.94 17.41
CA LEU A 131 -14.00 -11.32 17.03
C LEU A 131 -14.98 -11.43 18.19
N PHE A 132 -15.61 -10.31 18.60
CA PHE A 132 -16.66 -10.30 19.59
C PHE A 132 -17.97 -9.79 18.99
N LEU A 133 -18.94 -10.70 18.84
CA LEU A 133 -20.28 -10.40 18.32
C LEU A 133 -21.11 -9.88 19.48
N ASN A 134 -21.23 -8.56 19.57
CA ASN A 134 -21.87 -7.84 20.66
C ASN A 134 -23.37 -7.62 20.41
N LYS A 135 -24.12 -7.26 21.45
CA LYS A 135 -25.56 -6.97 21.39
C LYS A 135 -26.41 -8.19 21.01
N MET A 136 -25.99 -9.40 21.36
CA MET A 136 -26.74 -10.62 21.08
C MET A 136 -28.04 -10.75 21.88
N ASP A 137 -28.23 -9.89 22.88
CA ASP A 137 -29.45 -9.75 23.66
C ASP A 137 -30.56 -9.00 22.92
N LEU A 138 -30.26 -8.33 21.82
CA LEU A 138 -31.21 -7.62 20.97
C LEU A 138 -31.72 -8.50 19.82
N PRO A 139 -32.94 -8.26 19.32
CA PRO A 139 -33.42 -8.95 18.12
C PRO A 139 -32.57 -8.56 16.91
N GLY A 140 -32.00 -9.54 16.27
CA GLY A 140 -31.06 -9.34 15.11
C GLY A 140 -30.85 -10.63 14.33
N MET A 141 -29.70 -10.72 13.66
CA MET A 141 -29.28 -11.94 12.95
C MET A 141 -28.93 -13.03 13.98
N GLY A 142 -29.39 -14.26 13.74
CA GLY A 142 -29.01 -15.40 14.58
C GLY A 142 -27.53 -15.73 14.46
N LYS A 143 -26.94 -16.39 15.48
CA LYS A 143 -25.54 -16.76 15.59
C LYS A 143 -25.00 -17.44 14.33
N GLU A 144 -25.75 -18.40 13.75
CA GLU A 144 -25.36 -19.13 12.55
C GLU A 144 -25.23 -18.22 11.31
N LYS A 145 -26.19 -17.29 11.13
CA LYS A 145 -26.15 -16.35 10.00
C LYS A 145 -25.01 -15.35 10.13
N LEU A 146 -24.75 -14.86 11.34
CA LEU A 146 -23.61 -13.98 11.61
C LEU A 146 -22.28 -14.68 11.32
N LEU A 147 -22.12 -15.92 11.77
CA LEU A 147 -20.91 -16.69 11.51
C LEU A 147 -20.73 -16.96 10.00
N ALA A 148 -21.80 -17.23 9.27
CA ALA A 148 -21.75 -17.37 7.81
C ALA A 148 -21.33 -16.05 7.12
N GLU A 149 -21.86 -14.92 7.57
CA GLU A 149 -21.47 -13.58 7.08
C GLU A 149 -20.00 -13.27 7.36
N LEU A 150 -19.50 -13.55 8.56
CA LEU A 150 -18.09 -13.38 8.91
C LEU A 150 -17.19 -14.24 8.01
N ARG A 151 -17.56 -15.49 7.78
CA ARG A 151 -16.83 -16.40 6.89
C ARG A 151 -16.80 -15.92 5.44
N GLN A 152 -17.87 -15.31 4.99
CA GLN A 152 -17.96 -14.78 3.62
C GLN A 152 -17.23 -13.44 3.45
N GLN A 153 -17.36 -12.51 4.40
CA GLN A 153 -16.88 -11.14 4.23
C GLN A 153 -15.49 -10.88 4.82
N LEU A 154 -15.08 -11.62 5.87
CA LEU A 154 -13.79 -11.44 6.53
C LEU A 154 -12.83 -12.58 6.20
N SER A 155 -13.13 -13.79 6.68
CA SER A 155 -12.30 -14.97 6.44
C SER A 155 -13.06 -16.28 6.67
N PRO A 156 -12.90 -17.29 5.81
CA PRO A 156 -13.47 -18.63 6.04
C PRO A 156 -12.95 -19.28 7.33
N ALA A 157 -11.82 -18.81 7.88
CA ALA A 157 -11.21 -19.29 9.12
C ALA A 157 -11.80 -18.66 10.40
N CYS A 158 -12.99 -18.04 10.32
CA CYS A 158 -13.75 -17.59 11.48
C CYS A 158 -14.40 -18.81 12.17
N VAL A 159 -14.00 -19.08 13.42
CA VAL A 159 -14.41 -20.26 14.19
C VAL A 159 -15.08 -19.83 15.49
N ASP A 160 -16.21 -20.45 15.83
CA ASP A 160 -16.94 -20.20 17.06
C ASP A 160 -16.20 -20.86 18.27
N PHE A 161 -15.66 -20.03 19.14
CA PHE A 161 -14.97 -20.48 20.36
C PHE A 161 -15.89 -20.63 21.58
N THR A 162 -17.21 -20.41 21.38
CA THR A 162 -18.23 -20.73 22.39
C THR A 162 -18.89 -22.10 22.16
N ALA A 163 -18.46 -22.83 21.13
CA ALA A 163 -18.87 -24.21 20.81
C ALA A 163 -18.13 -25.24 21.68
N SER A 164 -18.45 -26.52 21.46
CA SER A 164 -17.73 -27.60 22.17
C SER A 164 -16.24 -27.67 21.79
N PRO A 165 -15.34 -28.14 22.68
CA PRO A 165 -13.91 -28.28 22.37
C PRO A 165 -13.65 -29.13 21.12
N GLU A 166 -14.50 -30.15 20.88
CA GLU A 166 -14.41 -31.04 19.72
C GLU A 166 -14.71 -30.27 18.41
N GLU A 167 -15.79 -29.45 18.41
CA GLU A 167 -16.14 -28.63 17.24
C GLU A 167 -15.10 -27.55 16.97
N ILE A 168 -14.53 -26.95 18.01
CA ILE A 168 -13.42 -25.99 17.88
C ILE A 168 -12.21 -26.67 17.25
N ALA A 169 -11.85 -27.87 17.71
CA ALA A 169 -10.70 -28.62 17.19
C ALA A 169 -10.89 -29.02 15.73
N GLU A 170 -12.07 -29.52 15.36
CA GLU A 170 -12.41 -29.90 13.98
C GLU A 170 -12.33 -28.69 13.04
N ASN A 171 -13.01 -27.57 13.37
CA ASN A 171 -12.99 -26.37 12.56
C ASN A 171 -11.59 -25.73 12.47
N ALA A 172 -10.81 -25.76 13.54
CA ALA A 172 -9.45 -25.24 13.55
C ALA A 172 -8.50 -26.11 12.68
N ALA A 173 -8.67 -27.43 12.71
CA ALA A 173 -7.90 -28.34 11.88
C ALA A 173 -8.09 -28.07 10.39
N MET A 174 -9.28 -27.65 9.97
CA MET A 174 -9.59 -27.31 8.58
C MET A 174 -8.89 -26.01 8.10
N CYS A 175 -8.33 -25.22 9.02
CA CYS A 175 -7.65 -23.96 8.67
C CYS A 175 -6.17 -24.14 8.26
N ASP A 176 -5.58 -25.33 8.49
CA ASP A 176 -4.18 -25.61 8.16
C ASP A 176 -3.98 -27.09 7.82
N GLU A 177 -3.38 -27.36 6.63
CA GLU A 177 -3.21 -28.75 6.12
C GLU A 177 -2.39 -29.64 7.07
N ALA A 178 -1.30 -29.11 7.64
CA ALA A 178 -0.45 -29.88 8.56
C ALA A 178 -1.18 -30.18 9.89
N LEU A 179 -2.02 -29.26 10.34
CA LEU A 179 -2.84 -29.47 11.53
C LEU A 179 -3.97 -30.46 11.26
N LEU A 180 -4.54 -30.47 10.06
CA LEU A 180 -5.57 -31.44 9.66
C LEU A 180 -5.00 -32.86 9.63
N GLU A 181 -3.81 -33.08 9.06
CA GLU A 181 -3.13 -34.38 9.10
C GLU A 181 -2.91 -34.86 10.53
N ASN A 182 -2.39 -33.97 11.40
CA ASN A 182 -2.18 -34.29 12.82
C ASN A 182 -3.51 -34.59 13.55
N TYR A 183 -4.58 -33.83 13.27
CA TYR A 183 -5.90 -34.06 13.85
C TYR A 183 -6.48 -35.42 13.44
N LEU A 184 -6.33 -35.80 12.16
CA LEU A 184 -6.77 -37.12 11.67
C LEU A 184 -6.00 -38.28 12.31
N GLU A 185 -4.73 -38.08 12.66
CA GLU A 185 -3.92 -39.10 13.32
C GLU A 185 -4.15 -39.18 14.85
N THR A 186 -4.28 -38.02 15.52
CA THR A 186 -4.29 -37.94 17.01
C THR A 186 -5.68 -37.70 17.59
N GLY A 187 -6.64 -37.24 16.80
CA GLY A 187 -7.99 -36.89 17.22
C GLY A 187 -8.08 -35.62 18.07
N GLY A 188 -7.02 -34.78 18.12
CA GLY A 188 -7.01 -33.62 18.99
C GLY A 188 -6.14 -32.47 18.47
N VAL A 189 -6.48 -31.23 18.90
CA VAL A 189 -5.71 -30.01 18.65
C VAL A 189 -5.27 -29.41 19.98
N THR A 190 -3.98 -29.14 20.13
CA THR A 190 -3.44 -28.56 21.37
C THR A 190 -3.69 -27.04 21.44
N ALA A 191 -3.72 -26.48 22.67
CA ALA A 191 -3.81 -25.04 22.87
C ALA A 191 -2.64 -24.28 22.19
N GLY A 192 -1.45 -24.90 22.12
CA GLY A 192 -0.29 -24.35 21.42
C GLY A 192 -0.51 -24.22 19.91
N ASN A 193 -1.13 -25.24 19.29
CA ASN A 193 -1.49 -25.21 17.87
C ASN A 193 -2.50 -24.09 17.57
N LEU A 194 -3.54 -23.96 18.39
CA LEU A 194 -4.53 -22.88 18.25
C LEU A 194 -3.87 -21.51 18.39
N ARG A 195 -3.01 -21.32 19.41
CA ARG A 195 -2.26 -20.07 19.59
C ARG A 195 -1.37 -19.73 18.38
N ALA A 196 -0.69 -20.73 17.81
CA ALA A 196 0.14 -20.55 16.62
C ALA A 196 -0.67 -20.13 15.38
N LEU A 197 -1.85 -20.75 15.16
CA LEU A 197 -2.76 -20.36 14.07
C LEU A 197 -3.31 -18.95 14.24
N ILE A 198 -3.69 -18.57 15.46
CA ILE A 198 -4.17 -17.22 15.79
C ILE A 198 -3.04 -16.21 15.58
N ALA A 199 -1.84 -16.49 16.08
CA ALA A 199 -0.67 -15.64 15.89
C ALA A 199 -0.32 -15.43 14.40
N GLY A 200 -0.45 -16.47 13.57
CA GLY A 200 -0.24 -16.44 12.13
C GLY A 200 -1.45 -15.93 11.32
N ARG A 201 -2.51 -15.43 11.95
CA ARG A 201 -3.77 -14.98 11.30
C ARG A 201 -4.39 -16.06 10.37
N LYS A 202 -4.23 -17.32 10.71
CA LYS A 202 -4.85 -18.46 10.01
C LYS A 202 -6.14 -18.91 10.69
N LEU A 203 -6.43 -18.43 11.90
CA LEU A 203 -7.62 -18.73 12.68
C LEU A 203 -8.08 -17.48 13.43
N PHE A 204 -9.39 -17.24 13.41
CA PHE A 204 -10.03 -16.07 14.03
C PHE A 204 -11.12 -16.54 15.01
N PRO A 205 -10.82 -16.52 16.33
CA PRO A 205 -11.80 -16.90 17.34
C PRO A 205 -13.00 -15.93 17.38
N CYS A 206 -14.20 -16.45 17.28
CA CYS A 206 -15.45 -15.72 17.38
C CYS A 206 -16.12 -16.01 18.72
N CYS A 207 -16.47 -14.95 19.46
CA CYS A 207 -17.23 -15.00 20.72
C CYS A 207 -18.51 -14.23 20.57
N PHE A 208 -19.59 -14.69 21.20
CA PHE A 208 -20.91 -14.10 21.12
C PHE A 208 -21.37 -13.66 22.51
N GLY A 209 -21.94 -12.46 22.63
CA GLY A 209 -22.37 -11.96 23.91
C GLY A 209 -23.03 -10.58 23.90
N SER A 210 -23.14 -10.00 25.07
CA SER A 210 -23.63 -8.65 25.32
C SER A 210 -22.76 -7.96 26.38
N GLY A 211 -21.95 -7.00 25.94
CA GLY A 211 -21.13 -6.21 26.87
C GLY A 211 -21.97 -5.43 27.89
N LEU A 212 -23.19 -5.02 27.52
CA LEU A 212 -24.10 -4.33 28.43
C LEU A 212 -24.65 -5.23 29.55
N LYS A 213 -24.90 -6.51 29.25
CA LYS A 213 -25.41 -7.50 30.19
C LYS A 213 -24.33 -8.40 30.78
N LEU A 214 -23.07 -8.19 30.45
CA LEU A 214 -21.90 -8.99 30.84
C LEU A 214 -21.91 -10.43 30.28
N GLU A 215 -22.81 -10.74 29.35
CA GLU A 215 -22.93 -12.07 28.76
C GLU A 215 -21.76 -12.34 27.80
N GLY A 216 -21.02 -13.45 27.97
CA GLY A 216 -19.89 -13.86 27.13
C GLY A 216 -18.60 -13.06 27.34
N VAL A 217 -18.57 -12.09 28.27
CA VAL A 217 -17.39 -11.25 28.54
C VAL A 217 -16.33 -12.05 29.30
N GLU A 218 -16.71 -12.83 30.32
CA GLU A 218 -15.80 -13.74 31.04
C GLU A 218 -15.19 -14.77 30.07
N THR A 219 -16.04 -15.38 29.21
CA THR A 219 -15.56 -16.30 28.17
C THR A 219 -14.53 -15.66 27.23
N LEU A 220 -14.76 -14.39 26.82
CA LEU A 220 -13.79 -13.66 26.01
C LEU A 220 -12.47 -13.45 26.74
N LEU A 221 -12.49 -13.10 28.02
CA LEU A 221 -11.30 -12.92 28.85
C LEU A 221 -10.52 -14.23 29.00
N ASP A 222 -11.20 -15.35 29.20
CA ASP A 222 -10.60 -16.68 29.28
C ASP A 222 -9.94 -17.10 27.95
N ILE A 223 -10.61 -16.82 26.83
CA ILE A 223 -10.07 -17.10 25.49
C ILE A 223 -8.85 -16.24 25.23
N LEU A 224 -8.87 -14.95 25.58
CA LEU A 224 -7.72 -14.06 25.46
C LEU A 224 -6.56 -14.49 26.37
N ASP A 225 -6.83 -14.87 27.62
CA ASP A 225 -5.82 -15.35 28.56
C ASP A 225 -5.13 -16.60 28.02
N LYS A 226 -5.89 -17.54 27.49
CA LYS A 226 -5.40 -18.84 27.02
C LYS A 226 -4.74 -18.80 25.64
N TYR A 227 -5.28 -18.01 24.70
CA TYR A 227 -4.92 -18.12 23.29
C TYR A 227 -4.29 -16.85 22.69
N ALA A 228 -4.21 -15.72 23.41
CA ALA A 228 -3.50 -14.56 22.89
C ALA A 228 -2.02 -14.92 22.68
N PRO A 229 -1.39 -14.42 21.60
CA PRO A 229 0.00 -14.68 21.30
C PRO A 229 0.97 -14.26 22.42
N GLU A 230 2.11 -14.91 22.48
CA GLU A 230 3.22 -14.58 23.38
C GLU A 230 4.44 -14.23 22.51
N PRO A 231 4.62 -12.94 22.16
CA PRO A 231 5.76 -12.52 21.35
C PRO A 231 7.08 -12.81 22.08
N ALA A 232 8.05 -13.33 21.36
CA ALA A 232 9.43 -13.42 21.85
C ALA A 232 10.12 -12.07 21.64
N TYR A 233 10.63 -11.47 22.69
CA TYR A 233 11.32 -10.19 22.66
C TYR A 233 12.83 -10.36 22.77
N PRO A 234 13.65 -9.64 21.97
CA PRO A 234 15.10 -9.65 22.09
C PRO A 234 15.56 -8.97 23.40
N ASP A 235 16.78 -9.29 23.82
CA ASP A 235 17.39 -8.68 25.03
C ASP A 235 17.87 -7.24 24.79
N GLU A 236 18.16 -6.87 23.54
CA GLU A 236 18.56 -5.52 23.18
C GLU A 236 17.37 -4.56 23.24
N PHE A 237 17.61 -3.31 23.70
CA PHE A 237 16.54 -2.32 23.77
C PHE A 237 16.00 -1.97 22.40
N ALA A 238 14.68 -2.15 22.27
CA ALA A 238 13.91 -1.79 21.10
C ALA A 238 12.55 -1.23 21.55
N ALA A 239 12.04 -0.20 20.86
CA ALA A 239 10.71 0.32 21.14
C ALA A 239 10.11 1.02 19.92
N LYS A 240 8.76 1.04 19.84
CA LYS A 240 7.97 1.79 18.86
C LYS A 240 7.27 2.94 19.50
N VAL A 241 7.40 4.14 18.91
CA VAL A 241 6.62 5.32 19.29
C VAL A 241 5.33 5.32 18.49
N TYR A 242 4.17 5.26 19.15
CA TYR A 242 2.88 5.21 18.44
C TYR A 242 2.02 6.46 18.63
N LYS A 243 2.31 7.28 19.66
CA LYS A 243 1.55 8.49 19.96
C LYS A 243 2.40 9.54 20.64
N ILE A 244 2.14 10.79 20.36
CA ILE A 244 2.61 11.95 21.11
C ILE A 244 1.38 12.62 21.74
N SER A 245 1.49 13.08 22.97
CA SER A 245 0.44 13.90 23.62
C SER A 245 1.05 14.85 24.65
N ARG A 246 0.22 15.67 25.28
CA ARG A 246 0.64 16.53 26.38
C ARG A 246 -0.24 16.28 27.59
N ASP A 247 0.38 16.30 28.78
CA ASP A 247 -0.37 16.20 30.03
C ASP A 247 -1.08 17.55 30.35
N PRO A 248 -1.95 17.62 31.38
CA PRO A 248 -2.63 18.87 31.76
C PRO A 248 -1.70 20.02 32.16
N GLN A 249 -0.44 19.71 32.50
CA GLN A 249 0.60 20.70 32.79
C GLN A 249 1.37 21.15 31.55
N GLY A 250 1.04 20.59 30.35
CA GLY A 250 1.71 20.90 29.09
C GLY A 250 2.98 20.08 28.80
N ASN A 251 3.37 19.16 29.70
CA ASN A 251 4.53 18.30 29.47
C ASN A 251 4.30 17.34 28.32
N ARG A 252 5.27 17.22 27.43
CA ARG A 252 5.24 16.31 26.29
C ARG A 252 5.39 14.88 26.75
N LEU A 253 4.53 14.01 26.25
CA LEU A 253 4.49 12.58 26.49
C LEU A 253 4.77 11.84 25.19
N THR A 254 5.82 11.03 25.17
CA THR A 254 6.12 10.08 24.09
C THR A 254 5.61 8.70 24.48
N TRP A 255 4.57 8.22 23.80
CA TRP A 255 3.97 6.92 24.07
C TRP A 255 4.68 5.83 23.27
N ILE A 256 5.20 4.85 23.99
CA ILE A 256 5.99 3.75 23.41
C ILE A 256 5.44 2.40 23.80
N LYS A 257 5.70 1.41 22.94
CA LYS A 257 5.73 -0.01 23.31
C LYS A 257 7.19 -0.45 23.31
N VAL A 258 7.67 -1.00 24.41
CA VAL A 258 8.98 -1.65 24.46
C VAL A 258 8.88 -3.02 23.79
N THR A 259 9.66 -3.22 22.73
CA THR A 259 9.67 -4.44 21.90
C THR A 259 10.96 -5.26 22.07
N GLY A 260 11.87 -4.79 22.91
CA GLY A 260 13.09 -5.50 23.28
C GLY A 260 13.71 -4.91 24.52
N GLY A 261 14.39 -5.71 25.33
CA GLY A 261 15.11 -5.30 26.53
C GLY A 261 14.27 -4.53 27.54
N SER A 262 14.80 -3.43 28.06
CA SER A 262 14.12 -2.57 29.04
C SER A 262 14.55 -1.10 28.94
N LEU A 263 13.71 -0.19 29.40
CA LEU A 263 13.98 1.24 29.51
C LEU A 263 13.91 1.67 30.97
N LYS A 264 14.94 2.39 31.44
CA LYS A 264 15.04 2.85 32.83
C LYS A 264 14.97 4.37 32.93
N VAL A 265 14.41 4.86 34.03
CA VAL A 265 14.45 6.28 34.39
C VAL A 265 15.92 6.75 34.53
N ARG A 266 16.21 7.95 34.08
CA ARG A 266 17.54 8.59 34.05
C ARG A 266 18.53 7.99 33.05
N SER A 267 18.19 6.98 32.30
CA SER A 267 19.02 6.50 31.17
C SER A 267 19.04 7.54 30.04
N ALA A 268 20.14 7.60 29.32
CA ALA A 268 20.23 8.37 28.08
C ALA A 268 19.70 7.52 26.92
N LEU A 269 18.84 8.10 26.11
CA LEU A 269 18.30 7.48 24.90
C LEU A 269 18.80 8.24 23.67
N ARG A 270 19.42 7.50 22.75
CA ARG A 270 19.85 8.03 21.45
C ARG A 270 18.80 7.70 20.40
N TYR A 271 18.45 8.70 19.59
CA TYR A 271 17.51 8.54 18.47
C TYR A 271 17.80 9.58 17.39
N VAL A 272 17.17 9.44 16.25
CA VAL A 272 17.29 10.38 15.12
C VAL A 272 15.93 11.08 14.97
N ASN A 273 15.91 12.42 14.91
CA ASN A 273 14.66 13.17 14.73
C ASN A 273 14.17 13.11 13.26
N GLN A 274 13.00 13.70 12.96
CA GLN A 274 12.45 13.75 11.60
C GLN A 274 13.35 14.45 10.56
N LYS A 275 14.34 15.27 11.04
CA LYS A 275 15.29 15.96 10.17
C LYS A 275 16.58 15.17 9.95
N ASN A 276 16.60 13.90 10.32
CA ASN A 276 17.80 13.04 10.28
C ASN A 276 18.95 13.53 11.18
N GLU A 277 18.66 14.31 12.24
CA GLU A 277 19.65 14.77 13.19
C GLU A 277 19.72 13.83 14.39
N PRO A 278 20.90 13.36 14.82
CA PRO A 278 21.05 12.54 16.02
C PRO A 278 20.77 13.37 17.27
N ARG A 279 20.01 12.80 18.19
CA ARG A 279 19.66 13.36 19.50
C ARG A 279 20.05 12.37 20.59
N GLU A 280 20.46 12.88 21.72
CA GLU A 280 20.69 12.11 22.95
C GLU A 280 20.03 12.86 24.11
N GLU A 281 18.96 12.26 24.66
CA GLU A 281 18.15 12.86 25.70
C GLU A 281 17.96 11.90 26.88
N LYS A 282 17.76 12.47 28.09
CA LYS A 282 17.55 11.69 29.31
C LYS A 282 16.06 11.42 29.55
N ILE A 283 15.75 10.19 29.89
CA ILE A 283 14.43 9.81 30.38
C ILE A 283 14.21 10.44 31.77
N VAL A 284 13.21 11.31 31.86
CA VAL A 284 12.88 11.98 33.13
C VAL A 284 11.94 11.10 33.93
N GLN A 285 10.88 10.61 33.37
CA GLN A 285 9.89 9.76 34.04
C GLN A 285 9.29 8.76 33.06
N LEU A 286 8.98 7.57 33.56
CA LEU A 286 8.17 6.56 32.88
C LEU A 286 6.79 6.53 33.54
N ARG A 287 5.71 6.49 32.74
CA ARG A 287 4.33 6.48 33.22
C ARG A 287 3.54 5.36 32.58
N ARG A 288 2.90 4.52 33.39
CA ARG A 288 1.90 3.53 32.91
C ARG A 288 0.52 4.03 33.27
N TYR A 289 -0.26 4.34 32.24
CA TYR A 289 -1.57 4.93 32.41
C TYR A 289 -2.69 3.88 32.55
N SER A 290 -3.70 4.21 33.33
CA SER A 290 -5.01 3.58 33.35
C SER A 290 -6.06 4.69 33.42
N ALA A 291 -6.67 4.99 32.28
CA ALA A 291 -7.41 6.23 31.97
C ALA A 291 -6.60 7.49 32.33
N ASP A 292 -7.07 8.36 33.21
CA ASP A 292 -6.37 9.61 33.60
C ASP A 292 -5.32 9.43 34.71
N LYS A 293 -5.27 8.24 35.33
CA LYS A 293 -4.31 7.94 36.40
C LYS A 293 -3.11 7.20 35.85
N PHE A 294 -1.96 7.44 36.47
CA PHE A 294 -0.75 6.71 36.11
C PHE A 294 0.05 6.25 37.34
N THR A 295 0.81 5.21 37.15
CA THR A 295 1.91 4.78 38.02
C THR A 295 3.24 5.16 37.37
N ALA A 296 4.25 5.44 38.18
CA ALA A 296 5.58 5.85 37.71
C ALA A 296 6.63 4.77 38.09
N PRO A 297 6.77 3.71 37.29
CA PRO A 297 7.80 2.69 37.52
C PRO A 297 9.20 3.23 37.23
N GLU A 298 10.22 2.66 37.87
CA GLU A 298 11.62 2.98 37.57
C GLU A 298 12.10 2.32 36.26
N GLU A 299 11.45 1.24 35.84
CA GLU A 299 11.79 0.47 34.65
C GLU A 299 10.55 -0.04 33.94
N VAL A 300 10.57 -0.05 32.61
CA VAL A 300 9.58 -0.67 31.73
C VAL A 300 10.27 -1.72 30.88
N THR A 301 9.71 -2.93 30.84
CA THR A 301 10.29 -4.08 30.13
C THR A 301 9.56 -4.38 28.85
N ALA A 302 10.15 -5.20 27.99
CA ALA A 302 9.57 -5.64 26.73
C ALA A 302 8.12 -6.17 26.90
N GLY A 303 7.24 -5.86 25.93
CA GLY A 303 5.81 -6.12 25.94
C GLY A 303 4.96 -5.05 26.63
N GLN A 304 5.55 -4.12 27.40
CA GLN A 304 4.81 -3.08 28.13
C GLN A 304 4.66 -1.80 27.32
N LEU A 305 3.48 -1.19 27.46
CA LEU A 305 3.20 0.14 26.93
C LEU A 305 3.43 1.17 28.05
N ALA A 306 4.07 2.31 27.72
CA ALA A 306 4.32 3.39 28.66
C ALA A 306 4.40 4.73 27.95
N ALA A 307 4.17 5.82 28.71
CA ALA A 307 4.48 7.17 28.26
C ALA A 307 5.81 7.61 28.90
N VAL A 308 6.64 8.25 28.11
CA VAL A 308 7.99 8.72 28.49
C VAL A 308 8.00 10.23 28.47
N THR A 309 8.57 10.84 29.50
CA THR A 309 8.87 12.28 29.54
C THR A 309 10.37 12.54 29.43
N GLY A 310 10.74 13.68 28.87
CA GLY A 310 12.15 14.09 28.68
C GLY A 310 12.63 13.94 27.23
N LEU A 311 11.79 13.48 26.32
CA LEU A 311 12.08 13.39 24.87
C LEU A 311 11.37 14.53 24.14
N SER A 312 12.12 15.36 23.40
CA SER A 312 11.59 16.59 22.81
C SER A 312 11.23 16.47 21.33
N GLU A 313 11.93 15.62 20.56
CA GLU A 313 11.82 15.58 19.09
C GLU A 313 11.47 14.18 18.54
N THR A 314 10.97 13.28 19.39
CA THR A 314 10.42 12.00 18.93
C THR A 314 9.10 12.22 18.16
N TYR A 315 8.68 11.29 17.32
CA TYR A 315 7.44 11.39 16.53
C TYR A 315 6.69 10.06 16.46
N ALA A 316 5.40 10.10 16.21
CA ALA A 316 4.57 8.92 16.07
C ALA A 316 4.99 8.11 14.82
N GLY A 317 5.16 6.79 14.97
CA GLY A 317 5.68 5.89 13.94
C GLY A 317 7.19 5.67 14.00
N GLN A 318 7.89 6.37 14.89
CA GLN A 318 9.34 6.25 15.06
C GLN A 318 9.74 4.93 15.71
N SER A 319 10.80 4.31 15.20
CA SER A 319 11.50 3.18 15.81
C SER A 319 12.66 3.69 16.68
N LEU A 320 12.84 3.11 17.86
CA LEU A 320 13.90 3.46 18.83
C LEU A 320 14.76 2.22 19.12
N GLY A 321 16.06 2.44 19.32
CA GLY A 321 17.02 1.35 19.59
C GLY A 321 17.16 0.40 18.41
N ALA A 322 17.10 -0.90 18.65
CA ALA A 322 17.22 -1.96 17.63
C ALA A 322 15.91 -2.25 16.86
N GLU A 323 14.85 -1.47 17.10
CA GLU A 323 13.57 -1.67 16.41
C GLU A 323 13.70 -1.36 14.91
N PRO A 324 13.27 -2.27 14.02
CA PRO A 324 13.29 -2.00 12.58
C PRO A 324 12.33 -0.86 12.20
N ALA A 325 12.63 -0.19 11.07
CA ALA A 325 11.78 0.87 10.56
C ALA A 325 10.34 0.37 10.33
N GLY A 326 9.36 1.15 10.79
CA GLY A 326 7.95 0.84 10.65
C GLY A 326 7.45 1.04 9.21
N GLN A 327 6.30 0.42 8.91
CA GLN A 327 5.60 0.67 7.64
C GLN A 327 4.93 2.06 7.67
N PRO A 328 4.86 2.77 6.53
CA PRO A 328 4.14 4.03 6.45
C PRO A 328 2.63 3.82 6.65
N TYR A 329 1.98 4.83 7.26
CA TYR A 329 0.53 4.84 7.41
C TYR A 329 -0.16 4.99 6.06
N VAL A 330 -1.33 4.38 5.92
CA VAL A 330 -2.11 4.34 4.67
C VAL A 330 -3.24 5.37 4.69
N LEU A 331 -3.84 5.59 5.88
CA LEU A 331 -4.96 6.50 5.98
C LEU A 331 -4.47 7.94 5.96
N GLU A 332 -4.82 8.67 4.92
CA GLU A 332 -4.51 10.07 4.74
C GLU A 332 -5.78 10.92 4.65
N PRO A 333 -5.77 12.14 5.19
CA PRO A 333 -6.89 13.06 5.04
C PRO A 333 -7.01 13.52 3.58
N VAL A 334 -8.24 13.63 3.11
CA VAL A 334 -8.54 13.98 1.71
C VAL A 334 -9.06 15.41 1.55
N MET A 335 -9.35 16.10 2.66
CA MET A 335 -9.92 17.45 2.66
C MET A 335 -8.96 18.43 3.29
N THR A 336 -8.83 19.60 2.67
CA THR A 336 -8.05 20.72 3.17
C THR A 336 -8.98 21.89 3.49
N TYR A 337 -8.80 22.51 4.64
CA TYR A 337 -9.58 23.63 5.12
C TYR A 337 -8.68 24.81 5.44
N ARG A 338 -9.11 26.04 5.10
CA ARG A 338 -8.45 27.24 5.57
C ARG A 338 -8.85 27.53 7.03
N VAL A 339 -7.87 27.78 7.89
CA VAL A 339 -8.06 28.16 9.29
C VAL A 339 -8.21 29.69 9.35
N ASN A 340 -9.42 30.18 9.60
CA ASN A 340 -9.66 31.60 9.81
C ASN A 340 -9.47 31.90 11.30
N LEU A 341 -8.52 32.76 11.60
CA LEU A 341 -8.23 33.22 12.95
C LEU A 341 -9.16 34.35 13.37
N PRO A 342 -9.47 34.52 14.65
CA PRO A 342 -10.24 35.65 15.14
C PRO A 342 -9.54 37.00 14.82
N GLY A 343 -10.32 38.06 14.65
CA GLY A 343 -9.82 39.37 14.23
C GLY A 343 -8.65 39.90 15.09
N GLY A 344 -7.55 40.26 14.44
CA GLY A 344 -6.33 40.74 15.08
C GLY A 344 -5.31 39.68 15.53
N ALA A 345 -5.61 38.38 15.36
CA ALA A 345 -4.62 37.34 15.62
C ALA A 345 -3.65 37.20 14.43
N ASP A 346 -2.35 37.19 14.72
CA ASP A 346 -1.30 37.02 13.73
C ASP A 346 -1.15 35.53 13.35
N PRO A 347 -1.34 35.14 12.08
CA PRO A 347 -1.17 33.77 11.65
C PRO A 347 0.23 33.20 11.91
N ALA A 348 1.28 34.03 11.82
CA ALA A 348 2.64 33.59 12.09
C ALA A 348 2.85 33.19 13.56
N GLN A 349 2.14 33.83 14.49
CA GLN A 349 2.16 33.49 15.93
C GLN A 349 1.23 32.31 16.28
N ALA A 350 0.17 32.13 15.52
CA ALA A 350 -0.77 31.03 15.71
C ALA A 350 -0.18 29.69 15.21
N LEU A 351 0.56 29.70 14.10
CA LEU A 351 1.10 28.49 13.47
C LEU A 351 1.93 27.60 14.42
N PRO A 352 2.88 28.11 15.24
CA PRO A 352 3.63 27.29 16.18
C PRO A 352 2.75 26.61 17.25
N LYS A 353 1.64 27.26 17.64
CA LYS A 353 0.67 26.69 18.58
C LYS A 353 -0.11 25.56 17.93
N LEU A 354 -0.59 25.76 16.69
CA LEU A 354 -1.31 24.73 15.95
C LEU A 354 -0.43 23.54 15.61
N ARG A 355 0.85 23.74 15.32
CA ARG A 355 1.82 22.65 15.10
C ARG A 355 2.00 21.72 16.31
N GLN A 356 1.69 22.16 17.52
CA GLN A 356 1.64 21.25 18.67
C GLN A 356 0.52 20.21 18.53
N LEU A 357 -0.60 20.56 17.88
CA LEU A 357 -1.66 19.59 17.56
C LEU A 357 -1.25 18.67 16.42
N GLU A 358 -0.49 19.15 15.45
CA GLU A 358 0.09 18.33 14.39
C GLU A 358 1.09 17.30 14.93
N GLU A 359 1.89 17.63 15.96
CA GLU A 359 2.75 16.63 16.64
C GLU A 359 1.94 15.49 17.28
N GLU A 360 0.77 15.80 17.85
CA GLU A 360 -0.11 14.84 18.49
C GLU A 360 -0.93 14.05 17.47
N GLU A 361 -1.34 14.72 16.38
CA GLU A 361 -2.14 14.22 15.27
C GLU A 361 -1.43 14.50 13.94
N PRO A 362 -0.44 13.69 13.53
CA PRO A 362 0.38 13.97 12.34
C PRO A 362 -0.41 14.05 11.03
N GLN A 363 -1.63 13.52 11.00
CA GLN A 363 -2.52 13.63 9.85
C GLN A 363 -3.21 15.01 9.74
N LEU A 364 -3.20 15.82 10.79
CA LEU A 364 -3.58 17.23 10.72
C LEU A 364 -2.50 18.07 10.02
N ARG A 365 -2.02 17.66 8.87
CA ARG A 365 -0.95 18.37 8.15
C ARG A 365 -1.27 19.85 8.00
N LEU A 366 -0.49 20.70 8.68
CA LEU A 366 -0.64 22.14 8.63
C LEU A 366 0.22 22.71 7.51
N LEU A 367 -0.43 23.33 6.54
CA LEU A 367 0.21 23.96 5.41
C LEU A 367 0.22 25.48 5.60
N TRP A 368 1.35 26.11 5.33
CA TRP A 368 1.48 27.57 5.29
C TRP A 368 1.56 28.01 3.84
N GLU A 369 0.51 28.67 3.34
CA GLU A 369 0.42 29.11 1.97
C GLU A 369 -0.08 30.55 1.88
N ASN A 370 0.66 31.42 1.18
CA ASN A 370 0.29 32.81 0.95
C ASN A 370 -0.09 33.58 2.24
N GLY A 371 0.61 33.32 3.35
CA GLY A 371 0.30 33.97 4.64
C GLY A 371 -0.94 33.43 5.36
N GLN A 372 -1.49 32.29 4.91
CA GLN A 372 -2.66 31.62 5.46
C GLN A 372 -2.30 30.23 5.98
N ILE A 373 -3.04 29.79 6.98
CA ILE A 373 -2.90 28.45 7.55
C ILE A 373 -4.00 27.56 6.95
N HIS A 374 -3.60 26.43 6.39
CA HIS A 374 -4.50 25.38 5.96
C HIS A 374 -4.26 24.13 6.81
N VAL A 375 -5.30 23.34 7.02
CA VAL A 375 -5.26 22.08 7.78
C VAL A 375 -5.97 20.98 7.03
N GLN A 376 -5.37 19.79 7.03
CA GLN A 376 -5.97 18.61 6.42
C GLN A 376 -6.75 17.79 7.45
N MET A 377 -7.92 17.27 7.06
CA MET A 377 -8.81 16.50 7.94
C MET A 377 -9.55 15.40 7.19
N MET A 378 -9.94 14.37 7.93
CA MET A 378 -10.69 13.22 7.40
C MET A 378 -12.20 13.53 7.23
N GLY A 379 -12.80 14.30 8.15
CA GLY A 379 -14.23 14.53 8.13
C GLY A 379 -14.74 15.64 9.05
N ARG A 380 -16.09 15.77 9.10
CA ARG A 380 -16.77 16.88 9.81
C ARG A 380 -16.62 16.81 11.33
N VAL A 381 -16.63 15.61 11.92
CA VAL A 381 -16.49 15.46 13.38
C VAL A 381 -15.10 15.89 13.82
N GLN A 382 -14.08 15.57 13.03
CA GLN A 382 -12.70 16.00 13.30
C GLN A 382 -12.55 17.54 13.28
N GLN A 383 -13.29 18.25 12.40
CA GLN A 383 -13.29 19.73 12.39
C GLN A 383 -13.77 20.33 13.70
N GLU A 384 -14.86 19.79 14.25
CA GLU A 384 -15.42 20.30 15.52
C GLU A 384 -14.50 19.98 16.68
N VAL A 385 -13.87 18.81 16.70
CA VAL A 385 -12.86 18.43 17.69
C VAL A 385 -11.65 19.35 17.58
N PHE A 386 -11.14 19.62 16.39
CA PHE A 386 -10.04 20.53 16.17
C PHE A 386 -10.35 21.95 16.69
N ARG A 387 -11.50 22.52 16.33
CA ARG A 387 -11.93 23.84 16.81
C ARG A 387 -12.00 23.89 18.35
N SER A 388 -12.60 22.86 18.97
CA SER A 388 -12.70 22.75 20.41
C SER A 388 -11.34 22.65 21.08
N LEU A 389 -10.41 21.86 20.55
CA LEU A 389 -9.04 21.75 21.08
C LEU A 389 -8.27 23.06 20.96
N VAL A 390 -8.39 23.75 19.83
CA VAL A 390 -7.73 25.07 19.61
C VAL A 390 -8.27 26.09 20.59
N GLN A 391 -9.58 26.11 20.80
CA GLN A 391 -10.21 27.00 21.78
C GLN A 391 -9.77 26.68 23.22
N GLN A 392 -9.80 25.41 23.61
CA GLN A 392 -9.46 24.99 24.99
C GLN A 392 -8.00 25.21 25.33
N ARG A 393 -7.07 24.93 24.39
CA ARG A 393 -5.61 24.98 24.66
C ARG A 393 -5.00 26.33 24.42
N PHE A 394 -5.48 27.06 23.41
CA PHE A 394 -4.84 28.30 22.96
C PHE A 394 -5.73 29.53 23.10
N ALA A 395 -6.98 29.36 23.56
CA ALA A 395 -8.00 30.41 23.66
C ALA A 395 -8.23 31.14 22.31
N LEU A 396 -8.09 30.41 21.18
CA LEU A 396 -8.33 30.93 19.86
C LEU A 396 -9.66 30.34 19.31
N ASP A 397 -10.60 31.24 19.01
CA ASP A 397 -11.86 30.85 18.39
C ASP A 397 -11.68 30.85 16.85
N VAL A 398 -11.35 29.70 16.30
CA VAL A 398 -11.08 29.53 14.88
C VAL A 398 -12.32 29.05 14.13
N THR A 399 -12.48 29.50 12.90
CA THR A 399 -13.45 28.94 11.95
C THR A 399 -12.74 28.30 10.76
N LEU A 400 -13.37 27.31 10.19
CA LEU A 400 -12.84 26.60 9.01
C LEU A 400 -13.68 26.96 7.78
N SER A 401 -13.00 27.31 6.70
CA SER A 401 -13.64 27.70 5.44
C SER A 401 -12.84 27.16 4.25
N ASP A 402 -13.36 27.39 3.05
CA ASP A 402 -12.72 27.05 1.77
C ASP A 402 -12.29 25.57 1.72
N GLN A 403 -13.24 24.68 1.96
CA GLN A 403 -13.03 23.25 1.83
C GLN A 403 -12.60 22.93 0.40
N ARG A 404 -11.40 22.35 0.25
CA ARG A 404 -10.84 21.94 -1.04
C ARG A 404 -10.48 20.46 -0.99
N ILE A 405 -10.62 19.80 -2.13
CA ILE A 405 -10.08 18.45 -2.29
C ILE A 405 -8.56 18.52 -2.30
N PHE A 406 -7.93 17.54 -1.67
CA PHE A 406 -6.49 17.39 -1.70
C PHE A 406 -6.09 16.55 -2.90
N TYR A 407 -5.72 17.22 -3.98
CA TYR A 407 -5.25 16.58 -5.20
C TYR A 407 -3.78 16.16 -5.09
N LYS A 408 -3.43 15.06 -5.74
CA LYS A 408 -2.07 14.62 -5.98
C LYS A 408 -1.79 14.61 -7.48
N GLU A 409 -0.52 14.50 -7.87
CA GLU A 409 -0.13 14.43 -9.28
C GLU A 409 0.81 13.25 -9.52
N THR A 410 0.70 12.62 -10.70
CA THR A 410 1.62 11.59 -11.17
C THR A 410 1.93 11.80 -12.65
N ILE A 411 2.66 10.88 -13.26
CA ILE A 411 3.01 10.92 -14.68
C ILE A 411 2.60 9.62 -15.38
N GLU A 412 2.34 9.70 -16.69
CA GLU A 412 2.03 8.51 -17.51
C GLU A 412 3.23 7.99 -18.30
N ASN A 413 4.24 8.81 -18.52
CA ASN A 413 5.38 8.47 -19.36
C ASN A 413 6.70 8.65 -18.63
N THR A 414 7.69 7.85 -18.99
CA THR A 414 9.06 7.98 -18.49
C THR A 414 9.74 9.20 -19.11
N VAL A 415 10.38 10.01 -18.29
CA VAL A 415 11.13 11.20 -18.71
C VAL A 415 12.46 11.32 -17.97
N GLU A 416 13.42 11.98 -18.60
CA GLU A 416 14.66 12.39 -17.95
C GLU A 416 14.57 13.86 -17.55
N GLY A 417 14.71 14.13 -16.27
CA GLY A 417 14.81 15.46 -15.72
C GLY A 417 16.26 15.87 -15.52
N VAL A 418 16.64 17.03 -16.01
CA VAL A 418 18.00 17.59 -15.91
C VAL A 418 17.98 18.84 -15.06
N GLY A 419 18.81 18.88 -14.03
CA GLY A 419 18.99 20.04 -13.18
C GLY A 419 20.45 20.46 -13.14
N HIS A 420 20.73 21.70 -13.50
CA HIS A 420 22.07 22.28 -13.47
C HIS A 420 22.09 23.52 -12.55
N PHE A 421 23.10 23.61 -11.71
CA PHE A 421 23.28 24.75 -10.81
C PHE A 421 24.75 25.17 -10.79
N GLU A 422 25.07 26.24 -11.52
CA GLU A 422 26.42 26.77 -11.68
C GLU A 422 26.45 28.31 -11.54
N PRO A 423 26.06 28.90 -10.42
CA PRO A 423 26.39 30.28 -10.14
C PRO A 423 27.89 30.41 -9.84
N LEU A 424 28.41 31.63 -9.82
CA LEU A 424 29.83 31.87 -9.64
C LEU A 424 30.43 31.09 -8.45
N ARG A 425 31.43 30.22 -8.70
CA ARG A 425 32.11 29.34 -7.75
C ARG A 425 31.28 28.19 -7.18
N HIS A 426 30.17 27.85 -7.81
CA HIS A 426 29.35 26.68 -7.49
C HIS A 426 29.18 25.81 -8.72
N TYR A 427 29.01 24.51 -8.55
CA TYR A 427 28.75 23.58 -9.66
C TYR A 427 28.08 22.31 -9.18
N ALA A 428 26.94 21.98 -9.75
CA ALA A 428 26.33 20.65 -9.65
C ALA A 428 25.42 20.40 -10.87
N GLU A 429 25.49 19.20 -11.44
CA GLU A 429 24.56 18.72 -12.46
C GLU A 429 24.03 17.37 -12.06
N VAL A 430 22.73 17.16 -12.20
CA VAL A 430 22.00 15.96 -11.79
C VAL A 430 21.01 15.59 -12.88
N HIS A 431 21.05 14.33 -13.33
CA HIS A 431 20.08 13.74 -14.24
C HIS A 431 19.27 12.67 -13.52
N LEU A 432 17.97 12.79 -13.54
CA LEU A 432 17.02 11.90 -12.87
C LEU A 432 16.09 11.26 -13.90
N LEU A 433 15.89 9.97 -13.80
CA LEU A 433 14.84 9.25 -14.52
C LEU A 433 13.58 9.24 -13.67
N LEU A 434 12.50 9.75 -14.21
CA LEU A 434 11.16 9.73 -13.59
C LEU A 434 10.32 8.70 -14.33
N GLU A 435 9.85 7.68 -13.63
CA GLU A 435 9.09 6.56 -14.18
C GLU A 435 7.76 6.42 -13.44
N PRO A 436 6.64 6.19 -14.12
CA PRO A 436 5.36 5.93 -13.45
C PRO A 436 5.37 4.60 -12.73
N LEU A 437 4.73 4.53 -11.57
CA LEU A 437 4.46 3.33 -10.80
C LEU A 437 2.95 3.07 -10.69
N PRO A 438 2.53 1.85 -10.34
CA PRO A 438 1.13 1.55 -10.05
C PRO A 438 0.55 2.45 -8.95
N ALA A 439 -0.77 2.70 -9.01
CA ALA A 439 -1.48 3.50 -8.01
C ALA A 439 -1.24 2.99 -6.58
N GLY A 440 -1.01 3.91 -5.65
CA GLY A 440 -0.73 3.60 -4.24
C GLY A 440 0.71 3.17 -3.94
N SER A 441 1.61 3.17 -4.92
CA SER A 441 3.04 2.85 -4.72
C SER A 441 3.82 3.95 -3.99
N GLY A 442 3.31 5.19 -3.99
CA GLY A 442 4.02 6.34 -3.45
C GLY A 442 5.27 6.72 -4.26
N LEU A 443 6.25 7.34 -3.60
CA LEU A 443 7.52 7.71 -4.21
C LEU A 443 8.60 6.69 -3.86
N VAL A 444 9.35 6.25 -4.87
CA VAL A 444 10.49 5.34 -4.72
C VAL A 444 11.72 6.04 -5.27
N PHE A 445 12.79 6.08 -4.49
CA PHE A 445 14.07 6.70 -4.87
C PHE A 445 15.15 5.65 -5.03
N ASP A 446 15.95 5.77 -6.09
CA ASP A 446 16.98 4.80 -6.43
C ASP A 446 18.18 5.46 -7.13
N THR A 447 19.30 4.75 -7.28
CA THR A 447 20.46 5.20 -8.03
C THR A 447 21.05 4.07 -8.87
N VAL A 448 21.33 4.36 -10.11
CA VAL A 448 22.11 3.51 -11.03
C VAL A 448 23.42 4.21 -11.45
N CYS A 449 23.70 5.38 -10.84
CA CYS A 449 24.91 6.15 -11.15
C CYS A 449 26.16 5.38 -10.73
N PRO A 450 27.12 5.16 -11.63
CA PRO A 450 28.39 4.52 -11.28
C PRO A 450 29.20 5.37 -10.28
N THR A 451 29.83 4.71 -9.31
CA THR A 451 30.63 5.38 -8.26
C THR A 451 31.92 6.03 -8.75
N ASP A 452 32.40 5.65 -9.92
CA ASP A 452 33.53 6.29 -10.63
C ASP A 452 33.11 7.58 -11.35
N VAL A 453 31.83 7.75 -11.66
CA VAL A 453 31.28 8.97 -12.25
C VAL A 453 30.94 10.01 -11.19
N LEU A 454 30.23 9.57 -10.12
CA LEU A 454 29.87 10.42 -8.98
C LEU A 454 30.11 9.66 -7.66
N ASP A 455 30.89 10.26 -6.76
CA ASP A 455 31.19 9.67 -5.46
C ASP A 455 29.91 9.29 -4.69
N VAL A 456 29.96 8.17 -3.98
CA VAL A 456 28.82 7.59 -3.24
C VAL A 456 28.20 8.54 -2.21
N ASN A 457 29.01 9.43 -1.63
CA ASN A 457 28.52 10.41 -0.65
C ASN A 457 27.64 11.49 -1.32
N TYR A 458 28.00 11.91 -2.53
CA TYR A 458 27.16 12.81 -3.32
C TYR A 458 25.88 12.13 -3.80
N GLN A 459 25.95 10.86 -4.19
CA GLN A 459 24.75 10.09 -4.55
C GLN A 459 23.78 9.99 -3.35
N ARG A 460 24.27 9.65 -2.16
CA ARG A 460 23.46 9.62 -0.93
C ARG A 460 22.88 10.99 -0.61
N LEU A 461 23.66 12.06 -0.81
CA LEU A 461 23.19 13.42 -0.59
C LEU A 461 22.03 13.78 -1.55
N ILE A 462 22.12 13.40 -2.81
CA ILE A 462 21.04 13.60 -3.81
C ILE A 462 19.77 12.84 -3.38
N LEU A 463 19.90 11.56 -2.98
CA LEU A 463 18.77 10.79 -2.49
C LEU A 463 18.15 11.44 -1.24
N THR A 464 18.95 11.91 -0.30
CA THR A 464 18.45 12.66 0.86
C THR A 464 17.70 13.92 0.43
N HIS A 465 18.17 14.64 -0.58
CA HIS A 465 17.48 15.83 -1.10
C HIS A 465 16.16 15.50 -1.82
N LEU A 466 16.02 14.31 -2.40
CA LEU A 466 14.75 13.82 -2.92
C LEU A 466 13.74 13.53 -1.81
N GLU A 467 14.21 12.98 -0.69
CA GLU A 467 13.35 12.61 0.44
C GLU A 467 12.96 13.79 1.34
N GLU A 468 13.83 14.82 1.49
CA GLU A 468 13.64 15.89 2.46
C GLU A 468 12.52 16.88 2.10
N LYS A 469 12.02 16.86 0.85
CA LYS A 469 11.06 17.83 0.32
C LYS A 469 9.83 17.15 -0.26
N VAL A 470 8.66 17.72 0.00
CA VAL A 470 7.45 17.41 -0.75
C VAL A 470 7.57 18.07 -2.14
N HIS A 471 7.82 17.27 -3.18
CA HIS A 471 7.88 17.73 -4.55
C HIS A 471 6.47 18.02 -5.07
N ARG A 472 6.29 19.19 -5.72
CA ARG A 472 5.01 19.63 -6.28
C ARG A 472 4.93 19.32 -7.76
N GLY A 473 3.75 18.88 -8.20
CA GLY A 473 3.44 18.68 -9.61
C GLY A 473 3.23 19.99 -10.37
N VAL A 474 2.87 19.91 -11.63
CA VAL A 474 2.81 21.04 -12.57
C VAL A 474 1.40 21.43 -12.99
N LEU A 475 0.36 20.66 -12.61
CA LEU A 475 -1.02 20.92 -12.96
C LEU A 475 -1.71 21.86 -11.96
N VAL A 476 -1.68 21.50 -10.69
CA VAL A 476 -2.30 22.25 -9.58
C VAL A 476 -1.32 22.55 -8.46
N GLY A 477 -0.07 22.13 -8.59
CA GLY A 477 0.95 22.23 -7.56
C GLY A 477 0.72 21.25 -6.39
N GLY A 478 -0.05 20.21 -6.62
CA GLY A 478 -0.25 19.10 -5.67
C GLY A 478 1.02 18.30 -5.46
N PRO A 479 1.15 17.54 -4.35
CA PRO A 479 2.30 16.65 -4.16
C PRO A 479 2.31 15.55 -5.21
N ILE A 480 3.51 15.21 -5.72
CA ILE A 480 3.67 14.07 -6.62
C ILE A 480 3.62 12.73 -5.87
N THR A 481 3.14 11.69 -6.54
CA THR A 481 3.04 10.32 -6.01
C THR A 481 3.13 9.29 -7.14
N ASP A 482 3.24 8.02 -6.77
CA ASP A 482 3.19 6.87 -7.67
C ASP A 482 4.20 6.96 -8.81
N MET A 483 5.44 7.30 -8.45
CA MET A 483 6.55 7.32 -9.39
C MET A 483 7.87 6.91 -8.75
N LYS A 484 8.75 6.34 -9.57
CA LYS A 484 10.13 6.05 -9.23
C LYS A 484 11.02 7.16 -9.78
N ILE A 485 11.90 7.69 -8.94
CA ILE A 485 12.90 8.68 -9.33
C ILE A 485 14.28 8.07 -9.14
N THR A 486 14.98 7.81 -10.25
CA THR A 486 16.27 7.15 -10.26
C THR A 486 17.37 8.12 -10.66
N LEU A 487 18.43 8.24 -9.86
CA LEU A 487 19.63 9.00 -10.24
C LEU A 487 20.38 8.24 -11.36
N LEU A 488 20.38 8.79 -12.57
CA LEU A 488 21.11 8.24 -13.73
C LEU A 488 22.58 8.61 -13.68
N VAL A 489 22.87 9.90 -13.60
CA VAL A 489 24.21 10.46 -13.61
C VAL A 489 24.23 11.80 -12.91
N GLY A 490 25.38 12.16 -12.36
CA GLY A 490 25.60 13.49 -11.78
C GLY A 490 27.07 13.89 -11.93
N LYS A 491 27.32 15.18 -11.82
CA LYS A 491 28.68 15.73 -11.94
C LYS A 491 28.93 16.76 -10.85
N ALA A 492 30.10 16.60 -10.21
CA ALA A 492 30.64 17.52 -9.23
C ALA A 492 31.94 18.16 -9.79
N HIS A 493 32.29 19.32 -9.25
CA HIS A 493 33.56 19.96 -9.50
C HIS A 493 34.39 20.01 -8.21
N LEU A 494 35.63 19.48 -8.24
CA LEU A 494 36.47 19.28 -7.05
C LEU A 494 36.68 20.53 -6.16
N LYS A 495 36.61 21.75 -6.74
CA LYS A 495 36.85 23.02 -6.02
C LYS A 495 35.60 23.87 -5.84
N HIS A 496 34.51 23.54 -6.51
CA HIS A 496 33.35 24.44 -6.60
C HIS A 496 32.02 23.76 -6.24
N THR A 497 32.02 22.49 -5.82
CA THR A 497 30.80 21.81 -5.41
C THR A 497 30.68 21.82 -3.89
N GLU A 498 29.62 22.41 -3.39
CA GLU A 498 29.18 22.34 -2.00
C GLU A 498 27.89 21.54 -1.88
N GLY A 499 27.56 21.03 -0.69
CA GLY A 499 26.36 20.17 -0.48
C GLY A 499 25.05 20.85 -0.92
N GLY A 500 24.95 22.15 -0.74
CA GLY A 500 23.79 22.94 -1.15
C GLY A 500 23.57 23.03 -2.66
N ASP A 501 24.62 22.81 -3.46
CA ASP A 501 24.54 22.87 -4.92
C ASP A 501 23.77 21.67 -5.47
N PHE A 502 24.01 20.47 -4.92
CA PHE A 502 23.25 19.28 -5.26
C PHE A 502 21.79 19.40 -4.86
N ARG A 503 21.45 20.05 -3.75
CA ARG A 503 20.06 20.34 -3.41
C ARG A 503 19.38 21.15 -4.50
N GLN A 504 20.04 22.23 -4.96
CA GLN A 504 19.49 23.08 -6.01
C GLN A 504 19.38 22.37 -7.35
N ALA A 505 20.39 21.58 -7.74
CA ALA A 505 20.36 20.80 -8.97
C ALA A 505 19.29 19.69 -8.93
N THR A 506 19.18 18.96 -7.83
CA THR A 506 18.18 17.89 -7.63
C THR A 506 16.73 18.42 -7.75
N TYR A 507 16.42 19.53 -7.06
CA TYR A 507 15.06 20.09 -7.12
C TYR A 507 14.70 20.57 -8.53
N ARG A 508 15.66 21.17 -9.25
CA ARG A 508 15.48 21.57 -10.64
C ARG A 508 15.31 20.37 -11.57
N ALA A 509 16.09 19.29 -11.35
CA ALA A 509 15.98 18.08 -12.13
C ALA A 509 14.59 17.44 -12.03
N VAL A 510 14.06 17.29 -10.79
CA VAL A 510 12.69 16.80 -10.58
C VAL A 510 11.67 17.70 -11.31
N ARG A 511 11.76 19.00 -11.08
CA ARG A 511 10.79 19.96 -11.63
C ARG A 511 10.85 20.04 -13.16
N GLN A 512 12.05 20.05 -13.73
CA GLN A 512 12.27 20.08 -15.17
C GLN A 512 11.75 18.79 -15.83
N GLY A 513 11.94 17.62 -15.19
CA GLY A 513 11.37 16.35 -15.63
C GLY A 513 9.85 16.39 -15.65
N LEU A 514 9.20 16.88 -14.58
CA LEU A 514 7.74 17.03 -14.50
C LEU A 514 7.18 17.97 -15.58
N MET A 515 7.90 19.04 -15.94
CA MET A 515 7.51 19.94 -17.02
C MET A 515 7.48 19.29 -18.41
N GLN A 516 8.27 18.21 -18.60
CA GLN A 516 8.31 17.45 -19.86
C GLN A 516 7.34 16.25 -19.85
N ALA A 517 6.94 15.80 -18.68
CA ALA A 517 6.09 14.64 -18.52
C ALA A 517 4.63 14.93 -18.91
N ARG A 518 3.92 13.87 -19.26
CA ARG A 518 2.46 13.89 -19.30
C ARG A 518 1.94 13.67 -17.90
N SER A 519 1.66 14.78 -17.23
CA SER A 519 1.17 14.77 -15.85
C SER A 519 -0.31 14.40 -15.79
N VAL A 520 -0.67 13.62 -14.76
CA VAL A 520 -2.04 13.20 -14.45
C VAL A 520 -2.43 13.75 -13.10
N LEU A 521 -3.57 14.40 -13.03
CA LEU A 521 -4.18 14.84 -11.79
C LEU A 521 -4.88 13.65 -11.13
N LEU A 522 -4.61 13.43 -9.86
CA LEU A 522 -5.24 12.40 -9.03
C LEU A 522 -6.13 13.03 -7.99
N GLU A 523 -7.36 12.50 -7.88
CA GLU A 523 -8.29 12.86 -6.82
C GLU A 523 -8.61 11.67 -5.91
N PRO A 524 -9.03 11.90 -4.65
CA PRO A 524 -9.47 10.83 -3.77
C PRO A 524 -10.80 10.26 -4.22
N TRP A 525 -10.94 8.94 -4.20
CA TRP A 525 -12.16 8.21 -4.48
C TRP A 525 -12.66 7.48 -3.24
N TYR A 526 -13.96 7.45 -3.05
CA TYR A 526 -14.62 6.66 -2.00
C TYR A 526 -15.24 5.40 -2.58
N GLU A 527 -15.05 4.29 -1.89
CA GLU A 527 -15.93 3.14 -2.00
C GLU A 527 -17.20 3.46 -1.22
N PHE A 528 -18.35 3.42 -1.88
CA PHE A 528 -19.62 3.68 -1.25
C PHE A 528 -20.45 2.41 -1.11
N CYS A 529 -21.27 2.36 -0.07
CA CYS A 529 -22.32 1.37 0.12
C CYS A 529 -23.62 2.12 0.50
N LEU A 530 -24.59 2.12 -0.40
CA LEU A 530 -25.90 2.72 -0.21
C LEU A 530 -26.90 1.62 0.06
N THR A 531 -27.62 1.71 1.18
CA THR A 531 -28.75 0.81 1.49
C THR A 531 -30.01 1.65 1.55
N MET A 532 -31.04 1.28 0.77
CA MET A 532 -32.25 2.07 0.63
C MET A 532 -33.45 1.21 0.20
N PRO A 533 -34.69 1.74 0.28
CA PRO A 533 -35.85 1.06 -0.29
C PRO A 533 -35.65 0.74 -1.78
N THR A 534 -36.02 -0.47 -2.21
CA THR A 534 -35.81 -0.96 -3.59
C THR A 534 -36.42 -0.03 -4.66
N GLU A 535 -37.53 0.62 -4.33
CA GLU A 535 -38.20 1.56 -5.23
C GLU A 535 -37.36 2.81 -5.55
N GLN A 536 -36.39 3.18 -4.70
CA GLN A 536 -35.57 4.38 -4.85
C GLN A 536 -34.21 4.09 -5.50
N ILE A 537 -33.86 2.82 -5.75
CA ILE A 537 -32.54 2.40 -6.27
C ILE A 537 -32.22 3.05 -7.63
N GLY A 538 -33.24 3.20 -8.49
CA GLY A 538 -33.08 3.80 -9.81
C GLY A 538 -32.61 5.27 -9.75
N ARG A 539 -33.08 6.03 -8.75
CA ARG A 539 -32.64 7.41 -8.52
C ARG A 539 -31.18 7.45 -8.06
N ALA A 540 -30.83 6.62 -7.09
CA ALA A 540 -29.44 6.54 -6.62
C ALA A 540 -28.45 6.19 -7.74
N ILE A 541 -28.83 5.26 -8.62
CA ILE A 541 -28.00 4.91 -9.80
C ILE A 541 -27.80 6.13 -10.72
N MET A 542 -28.85 6.91 -10.95
CA MET A 542 -28.75 8.12 -11.79
C MET A 542 -27.89 9.18 -11.12
N ASP A 543 -28.05 9.40 -9.82
CA ASP A 543 -27.28 10.35 -9.04
C ASP A 543 -25.79 9.99 -9.02
N ILE A 544 -25.44 8.73 -8.70
CA ILE A 544 -24.04 8.24 -8.71
C ILE A 544 -23.40 8.38 -10.11
N ARG A 545 -24.17 8.06 -11.17
CA ARG A 545 -23.67 8.22 -12.54
C ARG A 545 -23.45 9.69 -12.90
N ALA A 546 -24.31 10.61 -12.45
CA ALA A 546 -24.15 12.05 -12.63
C ALA A 546 -22.91 12.60 -11.90
N MET A 547 -22.53 11.98 -10.77
CA MET A 547 -21.30 12.27 -10.01
C MET A 547 -20.04 11.65 -10.62
N GLY A 548 -20.13 11.00 -11.79
CA GLY A 548 -18.99 10.32 -12.40
C GLY A 548 -18.58 9.02 -11.70
N GLY A 549 -19.45 8.48 -10.83
CA GLY A 549 -19.17 7.26 -10.08
C GLY A 549 -19.42 5.97 -10.88
N GLU A 550 -18.76 4.90 -10.48
CA GLU A 550 -18.90 3.54 -10.96
C GLU A 550 -19.66 2.72 -9.92
N PHE A 551 -20.49 1.77 -10.34
CA PHE A 551 -21.28 0.95 -9.40
C PHE A 551 -21.48 -0.47 -9.92
N ASP A 552 -21.61 -1.39 -8.97
CA ASP A 552 -21.93 -2.80 -9.18
C ASP A 552 -23.43 -3.00 -9.38
N ALA A 553 -23.80 -4.20 -9.80
CA ALA A 553 -25.23 -4.56 -9.88
C ALA A 553 -25.88 -4.47 -8.48
N PRO A 554 -27.04 -3.81 -8.34
CA PRO A 554 -27.69 -3.68 -7.04
C PRO A 554 -28.13 -5.02 -6.47
N GLU A 555 -27.86 -5.26 -5.21
CA GLU A 555 -28.26 -6.46 -4.46
C GLU A 555 -29.60 -6.21 -3.74
N ALA A 556 -30.64 -6.95 -4.10
CA ALA A 556 -31.95 -6.82 -3.43
C ALA A 556 -32.08 -7.80 -2.26
N ALA A 557 -32.42 -7.29 -1.09
CA ALA A 557 -32.71 -8.05 0.13
C ALA A 557 -34.10 -7.68 0.68
N GLY A 558 -35.13 -8.27 0.14
CA GLY A 558 -36.53 -7.99 0.51
C GLY A 558 -36.99 -6.59 0.07
N ALA A 559 -37.38 -5.72 1.03
CA ALA A 559 -37.83 -4.36 0.73
C ALA A 559 -36.68 -3.35 0.57
N LEU A 560 -35.45 -3.73 0.91
CA LEU A 560 -34.25 -2.92 0.79
C LEU A 560 -33.36 -3.43 -0.35
N SER A 561 -32.63 -2.50 -0.97
CA SER A 561 -31.57 -2.80 -1.93
C SER A 561 -30.29 -2.11 -1.52
N THR A 562 -29.17 -2.77 -1.81
CA THR A 562 -27.82 -2.26 -1.57
C THR A 562 -27.14 -1.99 -2.90
N LEU A 563 -26.59 -0.79 -3.07
CA LEU A 563 -25.77 -0.37 -4.21
C LEU A 563 -24.35 -0.08 -3.71
N LYS A 564 -23.36 -0.74 -4.30
CA LYS A 564 -21.95 -0.56 -4.00
C LYS A 564 -21.22 -0.02 -5.22
N GLY A 565 -20.08 0.64 -5.00
CA GLY A 565 -19.27 1.13 -6.10
C GLY A 565 -18.22 2.15 -5.65
N LEU A 566 -17.67 2.88 -6.62
CA LEU A 566 -16.67 3.89 -6.43
C LEU A 566 -17.18 5.26 -6.90
N VAL A 567 -16.81 6.33 -6.20
CA VAL A 567 -17.25 7.69 -6.55
C VAL A 567 -16.18 8.72 -6.16
N PRO A 568 -15.99 9.80 -6.98
CA PRO A 568 -15.10 10.89 -6.61
C PRO A 568 -15.51 11.55 -5.29
N ALA A 569 -14.53 11.81 -4.42
CA ALA A 569 -14.78 12.42 -3.12
C ALA A 569 -15.33 13.86 -3.24
N SER A 570 -15.04 14.55 -4.35
CA SER A 570 -15.55 15.90 -4.65
C SER A 570 -17.07 15.93 -4.75
N GLU A 571 -17.68 14.92 -5.34
CA GLU A 571 -19.08 14.89 -5.74
C GLU A 571 -20.02 14.31 -4.67
N ILE A 572 -19.56 13.25 -3.96
CA ILE A 572 -20.43 12.50 -3.01
C ILE A 572 -20.69 13.23 -1.68
N ARG A 573 -19.99 14.32 -1.45
CA ARG A 573 -19.83 15.02 -0.16
C ARG A 573 -21.13 15.25 0.63
N ASP A 574 -22.13 15.80 -0.04
CA ASP A 574 -23.40 16.20 0.56
C ASP A 574 -24.55 15.26 0.19
N TYR A 575 -24.23 14.13 -0.42
CA TYR A 575 -25.23 13.18 -0.91
C TYR A 575 -25.97 12.45 0.20
N ALA A 576 -25.39 12.33 1.40
CA ALA A 576 -26.07 11.73 2.56
C ALA A 576 -27.37 12.48 2.91
N ASP A 577 -27.34 13.80 2.88
CA ASP A 577 -28.51 14.64 3.15
C ASP A 577 -29.56 14.48 2.04
N THR A 578 -29.11 14.40 0.80
CA THR A 578 -29.98 14.15 -0.36
C THR A 578 -30.62 12.77 -0.30
N LEU A 579 -29.82 11.73 0.02
CA LEU A 579 -30.29 10.37 0.21
C LEU A 579 -31.35 10.29 1.31
N ALA A 580 -31.07 10.87 2.47
CA ALA A 580 -32.00 10.90 3.60
C ALA A 580 -33.32 11.62 3.23
N ALA A 581 -33.23 12.71 2.48
CA ALA A 581 -34.42 13.48 2.07
C ALA A 581 -35.39 12.68 1.20
N TYR A 582 -34.91 12.03 0.12
CA TYR A 582 -35.82 11.32 -0.79
C TYR A 582 -36.19 9.91 -0.30
N THR A 583 -35.39 9.32 0.60
CA THR A 583 -35.70 8.04 1.22
C THR A 583 -36.49 8.18 2.55
N GLN A 584 -36.87 9.40 2.93
CA GLN A 584 -37.56 9.71 4.18
C GLN A 584 -36.80 9.20 5.44
N GLY A 585 -35.48 9.28 5.40
CA GLY A 585 -34.60 8.84 6.49
C GLY A 585 -34.31 7.34 6.53
N LEU A 586 -34.86 6.55 5.60
CA LEU A 586 -34.58 5.10 5.50
C LEU A 586 -33.29 4.77 4.78
N GLY A 587 -32.77 5.70 3.96
CA GLY A 587 -31.51 5.53 3.25
C GLY A 587 -30.30 5.65 4.17
N ARG A 588 -29.36 4.72 4.03
CA ARG A 588 -28.09 4.73 4.74
C ARG A 588 -26.95 4.81 3.72
N MET A 589 -25.97 5.65 3.98
CA MET A 589 -24.78 5.78 3.19
C MET A 589 -23.54 5.51 4.04
N GLN A 590 -22.67 4.68 3.54
CA GLN A 590 -21.35 4.40 4.11
C GLN A 590 -20.30 4.72 3.07
N LEU A 591 -19.25 5.42 3.47
CA LEU A 591 -18.13 5.80 2.62
C LEU A 591 -16.84 5.30 3.25
N THR A 592 -15.98 4.70 2.42
CA THR A 592 -14.62 4.28 2.79
C THR A 592 -13.65 4.82 1.77
N LEU A 593 -12.53 5.41 2.20
CA LEU A 593 -11.54 5.89 1.26
C LEU A 593 -10.95 4.70 0.48
N HIS A 594 -11.15 4.69 -0.83
CA HIS A 594 -10.59 3.69 -1.74
C HIS A 594 -9.13 3.98 -2.06
N GLY A 595 -8.77 5.26 -2.19
CA GLY A 595 -7.45 5.73 -2.57
C GLY A 595 -7.53 6.89 -3.55
N TYR A 596 -6.45 7.09 -4.30
CA TYR A 596 -6.37 8.11 -5.33
C TYR A 596 -6.46 7.48 -6.72
N ALA A 597 -7.26 8.09 -7.60
CA ALA A 597 -7.41 7.68 -9.00
C ALA A 597 -7.44 8.93 -9.91
N PRO A 598 -7.32 8.79 -11.23
CA PRO A 598 -7.35 9.91 -12.14
C PRO A 598 -8.59 10.80 -11.95
N CYS A 599 -8.38 12.11 -11.92
CA CYS A 599 -9.45 13.09 -11.71
C CYS A 599 -10.43 13.09 -12.88
N HIS A 600 -11.72 12.95 -12.58
CA HIS A 600 -12.78 12.86 -13.58
C HIS A 600 -13.00 14.16 -14.36
N ASN A 601 -12.62 15.32 -13.81
CA ASN A 601 -12.84 16.64 -14.38
C ASN A 601 -11.57 17.51 -14.36
N THR A 602 -10.41 16.94 -14.70
CA THR A 602 -9.07 17.54 -14.62
C THR A 602 -9.01 18.97 -15.16
N ASP A 603 -9.55 19.22 -16.37
CA ASP A 603 -9.46 20.53 -17.02
C ASP A 603 -10.17 21.64 -16.21
N ALA A 604 -11.31 21.33 -15.60
CA ALA A 604 -12.05 22.25 -14.76
C ALA A 604 -11.27 22.60 -13.48
N VAL A 605 -10.68 21.58 -12.82
CA VAL A 605 -9.90 21.75 -11.59
C VAL A 605 -8.62 22.55 -11.84
N VAL A 606 -7.92 22.28 -12.93
CA VAL A 606 -6.71 23.03 -13.33
C VAL A 606 -7.05 24.49 -13.61
N ALA A 607 -8.15 24.74 -14.36
CA ALA A 607 -8.60 26.11 -14.66
C ALA A 607 -9.03 26.88 -13.39
N GLU A 608 -9.72 26.22 -12.45
CA GLU A 608 -10.12 26.80 -11.17
C GLU A 608 -8.92 27.13 -10.28
N THR A 609 -7.95 26.21 -10.21
CA THR A 609 -6.75 26.40 -9.38
C THR A 609 -5.85 27.49 -9.93
N GLY A 610 -5.74 27.63 -11.27
CA GLY A 610 -4.94 28.66 -11.93
C GLY A 610 -3.45 28.63 -11.54
N TYR A 611 -2.91 27.45 -11.21
CA TYR A 611 -1.52 27.29 -10.83
C TYR A 611 -0.60 27.46 -12.05
N ASP A 612 0.39 28.33 -11.94
CA ASP A 612 1.42 28.54 -12.96
C ASP A 612 2.76 27.93 -12.49
N PRO A 613 3.18 26.80 -13.07
CA PRO A 613 4.41 26.13 -12.68
C PRO A 613 5.68 26.91 -13.01
N GLU A 614 5.67 27.85 -13.95
CA GLU A 614 6.83 28.70 -14.28
C GLU A 614 6.93 29.91 -13.34
N ALA A 615 5.81 30.39 -12.81
CA ALA A 615 5.78 31.48 -11.85
C ALA A 615 6.15 31.06 -10.42
N ASP A 616 6.17 29.76 -10.11
CA ASP A 616 6.55 29.22 -8.80
C ASP A 616 8.08 29.26 -8.59
N LEU A 617 8.58 30.37 -8.10
CA LEU A 617 10.02 30.59 -7.87
C LEU A 617 10.61 29.65 -6.81
N ALA A 618 9.81 29.16 -5.87
CA ALA A 618 10.25 28.20 -4.84
C ALA A 618 10.49 26.79 -5.43
N ASN A 619 9.86 26.48 -6.56
CA ASN A 619 9.98 25.22 -7.27
C ASN A 619 10.32 25.45 -8.75
N THR A 620 11.28 26.34 -9.02
CA THR A 620 11.66 26.70 -10.40
C THR A 620 12.14 25.51 -11.21
N PRO A 621 11.67 25.31 -12.45
CA PRO A 621 12.17 24.30 -13.37
C PRO A 621 13.45 24.74 -14.12
N ASP A 622 13.79 26.03 -14.07
CA ASP A 622 14.88 26.64 -14.81
C ASP A 622 16.23 26.33 -14.16
N SER A 623 17.25 26.08 -14.95
CA SER A 623 18.62 25.82 -14.49
C SER A 623 19.50 27.07 -14.56
N VAL A 624 20.60 27.04 -13.79
CA VAL A 624 21.57 28.14 -13.75
C VAL A 624 22.91 27.67 -14.30
N PHE A 625 23.38 28.29 -15.35
CA PHE A 625 24.67 28.03 -16.00
C PHE A 625 25.62 29.23 -15.85
N CYS A 626 26.91 29.02 -16.05
CA CYS A 626 27.90 30.09 -15.96
C CYS A 626 28.65 30.24 -17.32
N ALA A 627 28.69 31.47 -17.83
CA ALA A 627 29.52 31.82 -18.97
C ALA A 627 30.27 33.12 -18.68
N HIS A 628 31.55 33.16 -19.04
CA HIS A 628 32.43 34.33 -18.84
C HIS A 628 32.45 34.89 -17.40
N GLY A 629 32.27 34.02 -16.42
CA GLY A 629 32.26 34.38 -14.99
C GLY A 629 30.94 34.99 -14.48
N ALA A 630 29.87 34.94 -15.26
CA ALA A 630 28.53 35.37 -14.85
C ALA A 630 27.52 34.24 -14.96
N GLY A 631 26.73 34.02 -13.89
CA GLY A 631 25.60 33.07 -13.91
C GLY A 631 24.43 33.62 -14.74
N PHE A 632 23.82 32.76 -15.54
CA PHE A 632 22.62 33.08 -16.30
C PHE A 632 21.60 31.94 -16.21
N THR A 633 20.31 32.27 -16.25
CA THR A 633 19.22 31.30 -16.18
C THR A 633 18.88 30.76 -17.54
N VAL A 634 18.79 29.44 -17.68
CA VAL A 634 18.34 28.72 -18.87
C VAL A 634 16.97 28.14 -18.57
N LYS A 635 16.00 28.39 -19.45
CA LYS A 635 14.63 27.89 -19.33
C LYS A 635 14.59 26.36 -19.41
N TRP A 636 13.66 25.76 -18.70
CA TRP A 636 13.51 24.30 -18.55
C TRP A 636 13.47 23.55 -19.90
N ASN A 637 12.87 24.12 -20.94
CA ASN A 637 12.77 23.53 -22.27
C ASN A 637 14.05 23.63 -23.11
N GLN A 638 15.06 24.39 -22.64
CA GLN A 638 16.35 24.60 -23.30
C GLN A 638 17.51 23.97 -22.52
N VAL A 639 17.28 23.42 -21.33
CA VAL A 639 18.35 22.88 -20.45
C VAL A 639 19.16 21.80 -21.16
N LYS A 640 18.52 20.96 -21.97
CA LYS A 640 19.19 19.89 -22.76
C LYS A 640 20.22 20.40 -23.76
N ASP A 641 20.09 21.65 -24.25
CA ASP A 641 21.05 22.24 -25.18
C ASP A 641 22.32 22.77 -24.47
N TYR A 642 22.26 22.95 -23.17
CA TYR A 642 23.36 23.52 -22.34
C TYR A 642 23.96 22.51 -21.35
N MET A 643 23.37 21.34 -21.11
CA MET A 643 23.84 20.36 -20.13
C MET A 643 25.25 19.88 -20.50
N HIS A 644 26.05 19.56 -19.47
CA HIS A 644 27.44 19.12 -19.61
C HIS A 644 27.60 17.60 -19.64
N LEU A 645 26.56 16.85 -19.28
CA LEU A 645 26.52 15.39 -19.35
C LEU A 645 25.62 14.97 -20.50
N GLU A 646 25.89 13.81 -21.08
CA GLU A 646 25.00 13.25 -22.11
C GLU A 646 23.70 12.73 -21.49
N SER A 647 22.61 12.81 -22.23
CA SER A 647 21.33 12.24 -21.81
C SER A 647 21.45 10.73 -21.62
N GLY A 648 20.95 10.24 -20.49
CA GLY A 648 20.88 8.81 -20.18
C GLY A 648 19.76 8.10 -20.95
N LEU A 649 18.74 8.83 -21.41
CA LEU A 649 17.71 8.32 -22.31
C LEU A 649 18.20 8.48 -23.76
N LYS A 650 18.52 7.37 -24.41
CA LYS A 650 18.64 7.35 -25.86
C LYS A 650 17.27 7.59 -26.45
N GLU A 651 17.03 8.79 -26.98
CA GLU A 651 15.86 9.03 -27.83
C GLU A 651 15.92 8.02 -28.98
N GLU A 652 15.04 7.05 -29.02
CA GLU A 652 14.68 6.39 -30.27
C GLU A 652 14.07 7.49 -31.17
N LYS A 653 14.90 8.08 -32.01
CA LYS A 653 14.39 8.92 -33.09
C LYS A 653 13.38 8.07 -33.86
N ALA A 654 12.12 8.39 -33.69
CA ALA A 654 11.09 7.83 -34.57
C ALA A 654 11.58 8.08 -36.01
N PRO A 655 11.60 7.07 -36.88
CA PRO A 655 12.02 7.27 -38.25
C PRO A 655 11.13 8.37 -38.84
N GLU A 656 11.74 9.48 -39.28
CA GLU A 656 11.06 10.50 -40.06
C GLU A 656 10.46 9.79 -41.27
N ILE A 657 9.15 9.55 -41.22
CA ILE A 657 8.39 9.12 -42.38
C ILE A 657 8.34 10.35 -43.30
N ILE A 658 9.35 10.50 -44.15
CA ILE A 658 9.30 11.44 -45.28
C ILE A 658 8.24 10.89 -46.22
N THR A 659 6.99 11.30 -46.06
CA THR A 659 5.94 11.07 -47.04
C THR A 659 6.21 11.96 -48.25
N ARG A 660 7.17 11.53 -49.08
CA ARG A 660 7.19 11.97 -50.48
C ARG A 660 6.12 11.18 -51.22
N ASN A 661 5.01 11.82 -51.54
CA ASN A 661 4.05 11.31 -52.50
C ASN A 661 4.74 11.24 -53.90
N VAL A 662 5.52 10.22 -54.11
CA VAL A 662 6.03 9.84 -55.45
C VAL A 662 5.13 8.69 -55.89
N ARG A 663 4.26 8.91 -56.85
CA ARG A 663 3.62 7.84 -57.63
C ARG A 663 4.73 7.18 -58.41
N LEU A 664 5.31 6.12 -57.93
CA LEU A 664 6.22 5.23 -58.68
C LEU A 664 5.34 4.30 -59.51
N ASP A 665 5.69 4.22 -60.83
CA ASP A 665 5.16 3.20 -61.72
C ASP A 665 5.63 1.81 -61.24
N ASP A 666 4.77 0.79 -61.31
CA ASP A 666 5.05 -0.57 -60.83
C ASP A 666 6.36 -1.16 -61.39
N LYS A 667 6.76 -0.74 -62.59
CA LYS A 667 8.04 -1.16 -63.23
C LYS A 667 9.26 -0.46 -62.59
N GLU A 668 9.10 0.70 -62.01
CA GLU A 668 10.17 1.41 -61.31
C GLU A 668 10.34 0.87 -59.88
N LEU A 669 9.24 0.44 -59.24
CA LEU A 669 9.27 -0.28 -57.97
C LEU A 669 9.94 -1.65 -58.11
N GLU A 670 9.68 -2.41 -59.20
CA GLU A 670 10.37 -3.67 -59.48
C GLU A 670 11.87 -3.49 -59.69
N ARG A 671 12.31 -2.46 -60.41
CA ARG A 671 13.74 -2.14 -60.56
C ARG A 671 14.42 -1.73 -59.29
N ILE A 672 13.76 -0.99 -58.42
CA ILE A 672 14.32 -0.61 -57.11
C ILE A 672 14.43 -1.85 -56.22
N MET A 673 13.44 -2.71 -56.19
CA MET A 673 13.46 -3.96 -55.42
C MET A 673 14.52 -4.92 -55.97
N GLU A 674 14.71 -5.06 -57.31
CA GLU A 674 15.81 -5.86 -57.86
C GLU A 674 17.19 -5.30 -57.59
N ARG A 675 17.31 -4.00 -57.46
CA ARG A 675 18.57 -3.32 -57.14
C ARG A 675 18.96 -3.42 -55.66
N GLU A 676 18.00 -3.34 -54.74
CA GLU A 676 18.25 -3.37 -53.29
C GLU A 676 18.25 -4.79 -52.72
N PHE A 677 17.45 -5.72 -53.29
CA PHE A 677 17.26 -7.07 -52.76
C PHE A 677 17.71 -8.17 -53.72
N GLY A 678 18.21 -7.80 -54.89
CA GLY A 678 18.62 -8.76 -55.95
C GLY A 678 17.42 -9.37 -56.72
N PRO A 679 17.65 -10.05 -57.86
CA PRO A 679 16.57 -10.53 -58.74
C PRO A 679 15.63 -11.51 -58.05
N ILE A 680 14.35 -11.26 -58.15
CA ILE A 680 13.26 -12.08 -57.56
C ILE A 680 13.26 -13.44 -58.27
N ARG A 681 13.88 -14.47 -57.68
CA ARG A 681 13.81 -15.85 -58.16
C ARG A 681 12.52 -16.51 -57.68
N ARG A 682 11.61 -16.70 -58.62
CA ARG A 682 10.46 -17.63 -58.39
C ARG A 682 11.02 -19.03 -58.26
N PRO A 683 10.67 -19.83 -57.24
CA PRO A 683 11.15 -21.18 -57.07
C PRO A 683 10.57 -22.09 -58.18
N VAL A 684 11.42 -22.53 -59.10
CA VAL A 684 11.17 -23.67 -59.92
C VAL A 684 11.84 -24.88 -59.27
N TYR A 685 11.06 -25.84 -58.90
CA TYR A 685 11.53 -27.13 -58.37
C TYR A 685 12.40 -27.87 -59.39
N GLY A 686 13.63 -28.25 -58.95
CA GLY A 686 14.40 -29.28 -59.64
C GLY A 686 15.93 -29.19 -59.56
N VAL A 687 16.46 -30.13 -58.76
CA VAL A 687 17.77 -30.84 -58.92
C VAL A 687 19.08 -30.09 -58.78
N SER A 688 19.86 -30.63 -57.84
CA SER A 688 21.27 -30.42 -57.40
C SER A 688 22.29 -30.14 -58.48
N ASN A 689 23.33 -29.31 -58.12
CA ASN A 689 24.76 -29.70 -58.10
C ASN A 689 25.64 -28.59 -57.47
N ARG A 690 26.59 -29.00 -56.66
CA ARG A 690 27.75 -28.29 -56.16
C ARG A 690 28.86 -28.19 -57.23
N PRO A 691 30.02 -27.47 -57.04
CA PRO A 691 30.60 -26.81 -55.85
C PRO A 691 31.41 -25.50 -56.16
N ALA A 692 31.89 -24.91 -55.15
CA ALA A 692 33.25 -24.48 -54.76
C ALA A 692 33.36 -23.08 -54.12
N ALA A 693 34.14 -23.11 -53.11
CA ALA A 693 34.47 -22.12 -52.08
C ALA A 693 34.93 -20.75 -52.60
N ASP A 694 34.56 -19.71 -51.74
CA ASP A 694 35.55 -18.86 -51.13
C ASP A 694 34.98 -18.04 -49.97
N ASP A 695 35.79 -17.84 -48.96
CA ASP A 695 35.55 -17.36 -47.62
C ASP A 695 34.81 -16.01 -47.50
N VAL A 696 33.59 -16.06 -47.06
CA VAL A 696 32.96 -15.08 -46.18
C VAL A 696 32.17 -15.85 -45.12
N ALA A 697 32.47 -15.67 -43.85
CA ALA A 697 31.83 -16.34 -42.75
C ALA A 697 30.33 -15.99 -42.72
N ILE A 698 29.53 -16.75 -43.48
CA ILE A 698 28.09 -16.73 -43.38
C ILE A 698 27.76 -17.42 -42.06
N ARG A 699 27.31 -16.61 -41.05
CA ARG A 699 26.75 -17.13 -39.82
C ARG A 699 25.55 -17.99 -40.24
N THR A 700 25.65 -19.31 -40.10
CA THR A 700 24.56 -20.23 -40.22
C THR A 700 23.40 -19.77 -39.34
N PRO A 701 22.13 -19.76 -39.80
CA PRO A 701 21.01 -19.39 -38.95
C PRO A 701 20.97 -20.35 -37.78
N ARG A 702 21.13 -19.84 -36.57
CA ARG A 702 21.09 -20.62 -35.34
C ARG A 702 19.71 -21.26 -35.24
N GLN A 703 19.64 -22.51 -34.82
CA GLN A 703 18.38 -23.23 -34.62
C GLN A 703 17.56 -22.51 -33.60
N LYS A 704 16.25 -22.30 -33.88
CA LYS A 704 15.31 -21.61 -32.98
C LYS A 704 15.03 -22.47 -31.75
N TYR A 705 15.08 -21.86 -30.57
CA TYR A 705 14.75 -22.46 -29.30
C TYR A 705 13.73 -21.59 -28.59
N ILE A 706 12.57 -22.17 -28.19
CA ILE A 706 11.49 -21.43 -27.50
C ILE A 706 11.34 -21.98 -26.08
N ILE A 707 11.41 -21.10 -25.10
CA ILE A 707 11.14 -21.42 -23.69
C ILE A 707 9.80 -20.80 -23.34
N VAL A 708 8.88 -21.60 -22.80
CA VAL A 708 7.50 -21.20 -22.52
C VAL A 708 7.25 -21.30 -21.02
N ASP A 709 6.79 -20.22 -20.41
CA ASP A 709 6.22 -20.24 -19.06
C ASP A 709 4.79 -20.83 -19.13
N GLY A 710 4.67 -22.06 -18.66
CA GLY A 710 3.47 -22.88 -18.88
C GLY A 710 2.24 -22.31 -18.20
N TYR A 711 2.34 -21.89 -16.93
CA TYR A 711 1.19 -21.32 -16.22
C TYR A 711 0.81 -19.95 -16.72
N ASN A 712 1.78 -19.10 -16.99
CA ASN A 712 1.54 -17.77 -17.52
C ASN A 712 0.76 -17.84 -18.85
N VAL A 713 1.14 -18.78 -19.72
CA VAL A 713 0.45 -18.99 -21.01
C VAL A 713 -0.92 -19.63 -20.83
N ILE A 714 -1.10 -20.61 -19.90
CA ILE A 714 -2.41 -21.20 -19.61
C ILE A 714 -3.42 -20.12 -19.19
N PHE A 715 -3.00 -19.23 -18.28
CA PHE A 715 -3.90 -18.19 -17.77
C PHE A 715 -4.08 -17.01 -18.73
N ALA A 716 -3.18 -16.81 -19.68
CA ALA A 716 -3.31 -15.79 -20.71
C ALA A 716 -4.18 -16.20 -21.91
N TRP A 717 -4.39 -17.51 -22.15
CA TRP A 717 -5.26 -18.01 -23.23
C TRP A 717 -6.65 -18.31 -22.69
N GLU A 718 -7.67 -17.59 -23.17
CA GLU A 718 -9.04 -17.62 -22.62
C GLU A 718 -9.63 -19.03 -22.52
N ASP A 719 -9.43 -19.88 -23.53
CA ASP A 719 -9.96 -21.25 -23.58
C ASP A 719 -9.24 -22.19 -22.59
N LEU A 720 -7.91 -22.05 -22.43
CA LEU A 720 -7.14 -22.80 -21.45
C LEU A 720 -7.38 -22.29 -20.03
N ALA A 721 -7.54 -20.98 -19.85
CA ALA A 721 -7.87 -20.37 -18.56
C ALA A 721 -9.26 -20.82 -18.06
N ALA A 722 -10.23 -20.94 -18.96
CA ALA A 722 -11.54 -21.50 -18.62
C ALA A 722 -11.43 -22.96 -18.19
N GLN A 723 -10.68 -23.78 -18.92
CA GLN A 723 -10.48 -25.18 -18.60
C GLN A 723 -9.68 -25.40 -17.31
N ALA A 724 -8.72 -24.54 -17.04
CA ALA A 724 -7.88 -24.63 -15.83
C ALA A 724 -8.66 -24.41 -14.53
N LYS A 725 -9.84 -23.76 -14.58
CA LYS A 725 -10.73 -23.62 -13.43
C LYS A 725 -11.37 -24.95 -13.02
N ASP A 726 -11.62 -25.83 -13.97
CA ASP A 726 -12.28 -27.12 -13.74
C ASP A 726 -11.25 -28.25 -13.59
N ASP A 727 -10.22 -28.28 -14.45
CA ASP A 727 -9.15 -29.28 -14.45
C ASP A 727 -7.83 -28.69 -14.98
N LEU A 728 -6.93 -28.37 -14.07
CA LEU A 728 -5.63 -27.80 -14.37
C LEU A 728 -4.71 -28.78 -15.13
N ASP A 729 -4.82 -30.09 -14.87
CA ASP A 729 -4.01 -31.11 -15.55
C ASP A 729 -4.48 -31.33 -16.97
N ALA A 730 -5.77 -31.19 -17.25
CA ALA A 730 -6.30 -31.20 -18.61
C ALA A 730 -5.81 -29.97 -19.39
N ALA A 731 -5.81 -28.79 -18.78
CA ALA A 731 -5.31 -27.57 -19.40
C ALA A 731 -3.79 -27.65 -19.70
N ARG A 732 -2.98 -28.22 -18.79
CA ARG A 732 -1.55 -28.49 -19.05
C ARG A 732 -1.33 -29.41 -20.23
N ARG A 733 -2.05 -30.54 -20.29
CA ARG A 733 -1.97 -31.49 -21.40
C ARG A 733 -2.36 -30.83 -22.73
N GLN A 734 -3.44 -30.05 -22.74
CA GLN A 734 -3.89 -29.36 -23.94
C GLN A 734 -2.89 -28.29 -24.42
N LEU A 735 -2.26 -27.56 -23.52
CA LEU A 735 -1.16 -26.64 -23.85
C LEU A 735 0.01 -27.41 -24.48
N CYS A 736 0.45 -28.51 -23.85
CA CYS A 736 1.57 -29.31 -24.35
C CYS A 736 1.27 -29.92 -25.72
N ASP A 737 0.06 -30.40 -25.99
CA ASP A 737 -0.39 -30.93 -27.31
C ASP A 737 -0.33 -29.84 -28.40
N ARG A 738 -0.80 -28.63 -28.12
CA ARG A 738 -0.77 -27.51 -29.06
C ARG A 738 0.67 -27.07 -29.36
N LEU A 739 1.51 -26.94 -28.33
CA LEU A 739 2.92 -26.58 -28.49
C LEU A 739 3.74 -27.69 -29.17
N SER A 740 3.43 -28.95 -28.90
CA SER A 740 4.06 -30.08 -29.59
C SER A 740 3.77 -30.06 -31.10
N SER A 741 2.54 -29.82 -31.48
CA SER A 741 2.12 -29.68 -32.89
C SER A 741 2.83 -28.48 -33.56
N TYR A 742 2.91 -27.35 -32.85
CA TYR A 742 3.59 -26.16 -33.31
C TYR A 742 5.10 -26.38 -33.50
N ALA A 743 5.76 -27.00 -32.51
CA ALA A 743 7.20 -27.29 -32.56
C ALA A 743 7.56 -28.24 -33.72
N GLY A 744 6.71 -29.25 -33.98
CA GLY A 744 6.86 -30.17 -35.11
C GLY A 744 6.76 -29.47 -36.47
N PHE A 745 5.79 -28.56 -36.60
CA PHE A 745 5.57 -27.81 -37.83
C PHE A 745 6.67 -26.79 -38.12
N THR A 746 7.08 -26.03 -37.10
CA THR A 746 8.09 -24.97 -37.22
C THR A 746 9.54 -25.48 -37.14
N LYS A 747 9.74 -26.76 -36.81
CA LYS A 747 11.05 -27.41 -36.59
C LYS A 747 11.90 -26.69 -35.57
N CYS A 748 11.29 -26.06 -34.55
CA CYS A 748 11.98 -25.44 -33.44
C CYS A 748 12.11 -26.42 -32.27
N ARG A 749 13.11 -26.18 -31.40
CA ARG A 749 13.15 -26.83 -30.08
C ARG A 749 12.28 -26.03 -29.12
N LEU A 750 11.50 -26.71 -28.27
CA LEU A 750 10.58 -26.07 -27.37
C LEU A 750 10.62 -26.73 -25.99
N VAL A 751 10.70 -25.92 -24.97
CA VAL A 751 10.62 -26.33 -23.55
C VAL A 751 9.50 -25.57 -22.88
N VAL A 752 8.64 -26.30 -22.17
CA VAL A 752 7.59 -25.71 -21.31
C VAL A 752 8.01 -25.89 -19.86
N VAL A 753 8.00 -24.82 -19.11
CA VAL A 753 8.36 -24.80 -17.67
C VAL A 753 7.10 -24.55 -16.84
N PHE A 754 6.87 -25.41 -15.86
CA PHE A 754 5.81 -25.28 -14.87
C PHE A 754 6.41 -25.15 -13.47
N ASP A 755 5.84 -24.28 -12.66
CA ASP A 755 6.17 -24.21 -11.24
C ASP A 755 5.77 -25.49 -10.51
N GLY A 756 6.73 -26.11 -9.83
CA GLY A 756 6.52 -27.31 -9.03
C GLY A 756 5.93 -27.06 -7.64
N TYR A 757 5.38 -25.86 -7.37
CA TYR A 757 4.99 -25.34 -6.06
C TYR A 757 3.88 -26.15 -5.34
N LYS A 758 3.19 -27.07 -5.99
CA LYS A 758 2.07 -27.82 -5.41
C LYS A 758 2.36 -29.27 -5.01
N GLN A 759 3.60 -29.76 -5.09
CA GLN A 759 3.99 -31.08 -4.60
C GLN A 759 5.19 -30.97 -3.65
N LYS A 760 4.93 -31.10 -2.32
CA LYS A 760 5.99 -31.18 -1.31
C LYS A 760 6.95 -32.35 -1.61
N GLY A 761 8.25 -32.04 -1.68
CA GLY A 761 9.30 -33.06 -1.87
C GLY A 761 9.61 -33.37 -3.34
N ASN A 762 9.16 -32.60 -4.31
CA ASN A 762 9.48 -32.82 -5.72
C ASN A 762 10.94 -32.41 -6.03
N PRO A 763 11.81 -33.35 -6.43
CA PRO A 763 13.23 -33.04 -6.75
C PRO A 763 13.41 -32.28 -8.07
N GLY A 764 12.32 -31.88 -8.72
CA GLY A 764 12.28 -31.35 -10.08
C GLY A 764 12.23 -32.47 -11.11
N GLU A 765 11.25 -32.43 -11.97
CA GLU A 765 11.05 -33.48 -13.00
C GLU A 765 11.27 -32.85 -14.40
N LYS A 766 12.09 -33.56 -15.21
CA LYS A 766 12.23 -33.25 -16.65
C LYS A 766 11.66 -34.44 -17.41
N SER A 767 10.58 -34.22 -18.10
CA SER A 767 9.94 -35.24 -18.93
C SER A 767 9.90 -34.81 -20.39
N GLN A 768 9.80 -35.76 -21.28
CA GLN A 768 9.62 -35.50 -22.72
C GLN A 768 8.18 -35.76 -23.08
N PHE A 769 7.50 -34.75 -23.62
CA PHE A 769 6.14 -34.88 -24.12
C PHE A 769 6.18 -34.76 -25.66
N HIS A 770 6.10 -35.90 -26.34
CA HIS A 770 6.30 -36.02 -27.78
C HIS A 770 7.66 -35.39 -28.23
N ASN A 771 7.61 -34.29 -28.95
CA ASN A 771 8.79 -33.57 -29.48
C ASN A 771 9.17 -32.33 -28.71
N ILE A 772 8.53 -32.07 -27.57
CA ILE A 772 8.85 -30.96 -26.66
C ILE A 772 9.30 -31.47 -25.29
N GLN A 773 10.07 -30.66 -24.57
CA GLN A 773 10.50 -30.95 -23.21
C GLN A 773 9.57 -30.24 -22.21
N VAL A 774 9.13 -30.94 -21.19
CA VAL A 774 8.35 -30.38 -20.08
C VAL A 774 9.17 -30.48 -18.81
N VAL A 775 9.26 -29.37 -18.09
CA VAL A 775 10.06 -29.23 -16.87
C VAL A 775 9.15 -28.74 -15.75
N TYR A 776 9.17 -29.45 -14.62
CA TYR A 776 8.62 -28.99 -13.34
C TYR A 776 9.77 -28.55 -12.46
N THR A 777 9.70 -27.34 -11.92
CA THR A 777 10.77 -26.79 -11.09
C THR A 777 10.87 -27.50 -9.74
N LYS A 778 12.04 -27.40 -9.09
CA LYS A 778 12.26 -27.96 -7.75
C LYS A 778 11.52 -27.13 -6.69
N GLU A 779 11.23 -27.73 -5.55
CA GLU A 779 10.75 -26.98 -4.38
C GLU A 779 11.69 -25.80 -4.05
N GLY A 780 11.14 -24.58 -4.00
CA GLY A 780 11.91 -23.34 -3.76
C GLY A 780 12.54 -22.69 -4.99
N GLN A 781 12.38 -23.25 -6.21
CA GLN A 781 12.81 -22.65 -7.45
C GLN A 781 11.61 -22.24 -8.29
N THR A 782 11.45 -20.94 -8.57
CA THR A 782 10.38 -20.44 -9.45
C THR A 782 10.62 -20.80 -10.91
N ALA A 783 9.57 -20.86 -11.72
CA ALA A 783 9.66 -21.04 -13.17
C ALA A 783 10.52 -19.94 -13.80
N ASP A 784 10.39 -18.71 -13.34
CA ASP A 784 11.14 -17.54 -13.81
C ASP A 784 12.65 -17.73 -13.64
N ALA A 785 13.09 -18.08 -12.44
CA ALA A 785 14.51 -18.33 -12.15
C ALA A 785 15.08 -19.49 -12.99
N TYR A 786 14.28 -20.52 -13.28
CA TYR A 786 14.69 -21.63 -14.14
C TYR A 786 14.78 -21.19 -15.60
N ILE A 787 13.81 -20.43 -16.10
CA ILE A 787 13.76 -19.91 -17.48
C ILE A 787 14.96 -18.99 -17.73
N GLU A 788 15.29 -18.11 -16.80
CA GLU A 788 16.45 -17.21 -16.88
C GLU A 788 17.78 -17.99 -16.97
N ALA A 789 17.98 -18.94 -16.06
CA ALA A 789 19.17 -19.79 -16.06
C ALA A 789 19.32 -20.59 -17.36
N LEU A 790 18.23 -21.20 -17.84
CA LEU A 790 18.21 -21.97 -19.08
C LEU A 790 18.47 -21.07 -20.29
N ALA A 791 17.83 -19.90 -20.36
CA ALA A 791 18.02 -18.94 -21.45
C ALA A 791 19.46 -18.44 -21.54
N HIS A 792 20.11 -18.21 -20.39
CA HIS A 792 21.53 -17.82 -20.34
C HIS A 792 22.46 -18.97 -20.76
N GLU A 793 22.14 -20.21 -20.37
CA GLU A 793 22.93 -21.40 -20.71
C GLU A 793 22.92 -21.65 -22.23
N ILE A 794 21.75 -21.62 -22.88
CA ILE A 794 21.62 -21.99 -24.30
C ILE A 794 21.68 -20.81 -25.26
N GLY A 795 21.66 -19.55 -24.76
CA GLY A 795 21.66 -18.34 -25.60
C GLY A 795 22.91 -18.16 -26.48
N ARG A 796 24.01 -18.86 -26.18
CA ARG A 796 25.24 -18.85 -26.98
C ARG A 796 25.13 -19.70 -28.24
N ASP A 797 24.34 -20.80 -28.20
CA ASP A 797 24.30 -21.81 -29.26
C ASP A 797 23.03 -21.73 -30.10
N TYR A 798 21.93 -21.19 -29.55
CA TYR A 798 20.63 -21.12 -30.18
C TYR A 798 20.10 -19.68 -30.29
N ALA A 799 19.18 -19.47 -31.24
CA ALA A 799 18.34 -18.26 -31.25
C ALA A 799 17.16 -18.46 -30.29
N VAL A 800 17.31 -18.00 -29.04
CA VAL A 800 16.39 -18.25 -27.95
C VAL A 800 15.29 -17.20 -27.94
N ARG A 801 14.02 -17.65 -27.78
CA ARG A 801 12.85 -16.81 -27.53
C ARG A 801 12.17 -17.28 -26.24
N VAL A 802 11.81 -16.35 -25.37
CA VAL A 802 11.09 -16.64 -24.11
C VAL A 802 9.66 -16.13 -24.23
N ALA A 803 8.68 -17.02 -24.03
CA ALA A 803 7.27 -16.70 -24.07
C ALA A 803 6.71 -16.61 -22.64
N SER A 804 6.48 -15.40 -22.16
CA SER A 804 5.82 -15.07 -20.89
C SER A 804 5.22 -13.67 -20.98
N SER A 805 4.11 -13.42 -20.26
CA SER A 805 3.52 -12.09 -20.13
C SER A 805 3.96 -11.39 -18.83
N ASP A 806 4.77 -12.04 -17.98
CA ASP A 806 5.28 -11.44 -16.76
C ASP A 806 6.43 -10.47 -17.04
N GLY A 807 6.29 -9.23 -16.52
CA GLY A 807 7.26 -8.14 -16.74
C GLY A 807 8.65 -8.40 -16.15
N LEU A 808 8.76 -9.20 -15.08
CA LEU A 808 10.02 -9.50 -14.40
C LEU A 808 10.91 -10.47 -15.20
N VAL A 809 10.33 -11.53 -15.77
CA VAL A 809 11.04 -12.48 -16.66
C VAL A 809 11.52 -11.79 -17.92
N GLN A 810 10.84 -10.72 -18.30
CA GLN A 810 11.11 -9.96 -19.50
C GLN A 810 12.33 -9.01 -19.35
N LEU A 811 12.61 -8.52 -18.15
CA LEU A 811 13.74 -7.59 -17.87
C LEU A 811 15.07 -8.32 -17.68
N SER A 812 15.07 -9.49 -17.04
CA SER A 812 16.28 -10.26 -16.77
C SER A 812 16.90 -10.91 -18.01
N SER A 813 16.09 -11.14 -19.06
CA SER A 813 16.54 -11.79 -20.31
C SER A 813 17.32 -10.88 -21.25
N PHE A 814 17.31 -9.56 -21.07
CA PHE A 814 17.93 -8.57 -21.99
C PHE A 814 19.46 -8.63 -22.09
N GLY A 815 20.15 -9.17 -21.09
CA GLY A 815 21.63 -9.22 -21.05
C GLY A 815 22.28 -10.29 -21.94
N SER A 816 21.52 -11.28 -22.47
CA SER A 816 22.04 -12.50 -23.10
C SER A 816 21.73 -12.67 -24.61
N GLY A 817 21.14 -11.67 -25.27
CA GLY A 817 20.75 -11.77 -26.69
C GLY A 817 19.51 -12.65 -26.95
N VAL A 818 18.68 -12.83 -25.95
CA VAL A 818 17.44 -13.60 -25.99
C VAL A 818 16.29 -12.70 -26.48
N LEU A 819 15.49 -13.19 -27.42
CA LEU A 819 14.31 -12.48 -27.93
C LEU A 819 13.08 -12.78 -27.07
N ARG A 820 12.25 -11.78 -26.86
CA ARG A 820 11.02 -11.85 -26.09
C ARG A 820 9.83 -12.18 -26.99
N MET A 821 8.84 -12.90 -26.43
CA MET A 821 7.52 -13.16 -27.03
C MET A 821 6.46 -13.08 -25.93
N SER A 822 5.40 -12.34 -26.12
CA SER A 822 4.26 -12.37 -25.20
C SER A 822 3.44 -13.66 -25.36
N ALA A 823 2.67 -14.05 -24.33
CA ALA A 823 1.77 -15.21 -24.44
C ALA A 823 0.73 -15.04 -25.56
N ARG A 824 0.34 -13.80 -25.87
CA ARG A 824 -0.56 -13.47 -26.98
C ARG A 824 0.10 -13.67 -28.34
N GLU A 825 1.32 -13.21 -28.53
CA GLU A 825 2.08 -13.45 -29.78
C GLU A 825 2.32 -14.94 -30.03
N LEU A 826 2.65 -15.69 -28.96
CA LEU A 826 2.74 -17.15 -29.05
C LEU A 826 1.41 -17.78 -29.48
N HIS A 827 0.27 -17.30 -28.95
CA HIS A 827 -1.06 -17.78 -29.35
C HIS A 827 -1.34 -17.54 -30.83
N GLU A 828 -1.05 -16.34 -31.31
CA GLU A 828 -1.23 -15.96 -32.71
C GLU A 828 -0.36 -16.83 -33.65
N GLU A 829 0.91 -17.07 -33.28
CA GLU A 829 1.81 -17.95 -34.04
C GLU A 829 1.35 -19.41 -34.03
N VAL A 830 0.85 -19.95 -32.90
CA VAL A 830 0.35 -21.31 -32.75
C VAL A 830 -0.93 -21.51 -33.59
N GLU A 831 -1.88 -20.58 -33.55
CA GLU A 831 -3.12 -20.67 -34.32
C GLU A 831 -2.86 -20.45 -35.82
N ALA A 832 -1.95 -19.59 -36.23
CA ALA A 832 -1.53 -19.44 -37.60
C ALA A 832 -0.91 -20.74 -38.14
N ALA A 833 -0.01 -21.37 -37.40
CA ALA A 833 0.58 -22.67 -37.78
C ALA A 833 -0.46 -23.75 -37.85
N ARG A 834 -1.45 -23.76 -36.95
CA ARG A 834 -2.56 -24.73 -36.95
C ARG A 834 -3.49 -24.54 -38.15
N ALA A 835 -3.76 -23.29 -38.53
CA ALA A 835 -4.54 -22.98 -39.72
C ALA A 835 -3.83 -23.46 -41.02
N GLU A 836 -2.51 -23.34 -41.05
CA GLU A 836 -1.69 -23.74 -42.19
C GLU A 836 -1.56 -25.27 -42.29
N MET A 837 -1.39 -25.95 -41.14
CA MET A 837 -1.49 -27.43 -41.08
C MET A 837 -2.84 -27.96 -41.62
N ARG A 838 -3.95 -27.33 -41.23
CA ARG A 838 -5.30 -27.71 -41.74
C ARG A 838 -5.44 -27.54 -43.26
N LYS A 839 -4.76 -26.54 -43.85
CA LYS A 839 -4.74 -26.38 -45.32
C LYS A 839 -3.98 -27.51 -46.03
N HIS A 840 -2.91 -28.02 -45.39
CA HIS A 840 -2.13 -29.14 -45.95
C HIS A 840 -2.82 -30.50 -45.81
N TYR A 841 -3.62 -30.71 -44.76
CA TYR A 841 -4.42 -31.98 -44.62
C TYR A 841 -5.71 -32.02 -45.42
N ARG A 842 -6.12 -30.90 -46.05
CA ARG A 842 -7.29 -30.88 -46.96
C ARG A 842 -6.94 -31.02 -48.44
N LYS A 843 -5.68 -31.18 -48.77
CA LYS A 843 -5.18 -31.60 -50.09
C LYS A 843 -4.74 -33.06 -50.01
#